data_8138a15ca4030a6cf888b2d00cc67b0c
#
_entry.id   8138a15ca4030a6cf888b2d00cc67b0c
#
_cell.length_a   1.000
_cell.length_b   1.000
_cell.length_c   1.000
_cell.angle_alpha   90.00
_cell.angle_beta   90.00
_cell.angle_gamma   90.00
#
_symmetry.space_group_name_H-M   'P 1'
#
loop_
_entity.id
_entity.type
_entity.pdbx_description
1 polymer ?
#
loop_
_entity_poly.entity_id
_entity_poly.type
_entity_poly.pdbx_seq_one_letter_code
_entity_poly.pdbx_strand_id
1 'polypeptide(L)'
;MSSLVHLQIRNPKDDETAIESATQIFSSILTSNTHGFFAYLFGQPTCFSFELFLLNQTLYYYLTVPQESETFLHSLMSSSYPHSAIQKTTDPAEILFRSKHISIGELVLMSPYYYPIKTYAEFSNIDPLAPVIGFLAKMDPHLRMGVQVLVTTPSFSWQSSAIALTQPKKPEVDPVTGKEKPVTPGPNASLVQRKAAFLGGKTCVRLVVATDNDQLPTGPFLQNLAGTYGGFSLGEGNRFGFSSPGWGRNKLLQRFQERSTAYRDRTRQILNAQELATLWHPPGLMLAGIKNIAWGKTLSGEPPENLPVADGVSEEERRSVNYFAKTEFKNKETVFGLKTPDRRRHVYIIGKTGAGKSTLIANMAIDDIRKDRGVGIVDPHGDLCDTILDYIPKRRMEDVIYLEPFDLARPFALNVLEIKNPQHKHLVASGIVSIFAKLYADSWGPRLEYILRNVILTLIEVPGSTLVDILGILSNKNYRKKLVDQVTDPVVHNFWKKEFDVMPDRMRAEAVSPIQNKVGQFVSARMIRNIIGHSHSSIDLEEIMNKRKILILNLSQGKLGEDNASLLGAMIITQIQLAAMQRSFIAEEDRQDFMLYVDEFQNFATSSFVKILSEARKYRLCLNLTNQYIDQLDETIRNAIFGNIGTLISFVVGASDADILSKEYGALYSQNDLVSIGKHEVIMKISIDNMMSSPFPAKTLPLPALKNSNREKIIEFSKERYGRDVPEDPPAPHISQDDEDNDNDNHGDGQQKQYQRNDRYNRGNRSGQSDNQGRSERYQRSDNRHEKKDDNRNDKVGRNENRNDKSEKNFDKKPPHDKGSSQHHRGQQQHKQ
;
A
#
# COMPACT_ATOMS: atom_id res chain seq x y z
N MET A 1 22.64 36.22 3.99
CA MET A 1 22.37 35.34 2.85
C MET A 1 20.96 34.82 3.05
N SER A 2 20.08 34.96 2.06
CA SER A 2 18.76 34.33 2.13
C SER A 2 18.95 32.80 2.24
N SER A 3 18.18 32.13 3.08
CA SER A 3 18.22 30.68 3.21
C SER A 3 17.84 30.05 1.86
N LEU A 4 18.64 29.09 1.39
CA LEU A 4 18.37 28.35 0.18
C LEU A 4 17.48 27.14 0.49
N VAL A 5 16.56 26.85 -0.39
CA VAL A 5 15.69 25.67 -0.36
C VAL A 5 16.07 24.76 -1.52
N HIS A 6 16.23 23.48 -1.22
CA HIS A 6 16.57 22.45 -2.18
C HIS A 6 15.36 21.57 -2.45
N LEU A 7 14.90 21.54 -3.70
CA LEU A 7 13.76 20.77 -4.16
C LEU A 7 14.26 19.66 -5.07
N GLN A 8 14.01 18.43 -4.72
CA GLN A 8 14.25 17.27 -5.58
C GLN A 8 13.05 17.07 -6.50
N ILE A 9 13.32 16.96 -7.80
CA ILE A 9 12.31 16.70 -8.83
C ILE A 9 12.42 15.25 -9.29
N ARG A 10 11.33 14.52 -9.27
CA ARG A 10 11.21 13.18 -9.85
C ARG A 10 10.04 13.18 -10.81
N ASN A 11 10.29 12.82 -12.05
CA ASN A 11 9.26 12.76 -13.08
C ASN A 11 8.82 11.32 -13.33
N PRO A 12 7.57 11.06 -13.79
CA PRO A 12 7.17 9.74 -14.23
C PRO A 12 8.02 9.24 -15.40
N LYS A 13 8.25 7.94 -15.45
CA LYS A 13 9.02 7.33 -16.53
C LYS A 13 8.30 7.37 -17.89
N ASP A 14 6.98 7.44 -17.84
CA ASP A 14 6.04 7.48 -18.97
C ASP A 14 5.56 8.91 -19.28
N ASP A 15 6.23 9.94 -18.77
CA ASP A 15 5.87 11.33 -19.03
C ASP A 15 6.22 11.73 -20.48
N GLU A 16 5.22 12.21 -21.20
CA GLU A 16 5.32 12.69 -22.59
C GLU A 16 5.36 14.23 -22.69
N THR A 17 5.49 14.91 -21.54
CA THR A 17 5.54 16.37 -21.53
C THR A 17 6.69 16.87 -22.40
N ALA A 18 6.37 17.75 -23.34
CA ALA A 18 7.34 18.28 -24.27
C ALA A 18 8.37 19.19 -23.58
N ILE A 19 9.62 19.24 -24.09
CA ILE A 19 10.72 20.07 -23.57
C ILE A 19 10.36 21.57 -23.58
N GLU A 20 9.46 21.99 -24.47
CA GLU A 20 8.88 23.33 -24.55
C GLU A 20 8.29 23.81 -23.22
N SER A 21 7.76 22.92 -22.41
CA SER A 21 7.24 23.24 -21.07
C SER A 21 8.33 23.81 -20.16
N ALA A 22 9.57 23.32 -20.26
CA ALA A 22 10.70 23.90 -19.55
C ALA A 22 11.05 25.31 -20.06
N THR A 23 10.85 25.61 -21.36
CA THR A 23 11.04 26.96 -21.90
C THR A 23 10.10 27.98 -21.26
N GLN A 24 8.86 27.55 -20.93
CA GLN A 24 7.90 28.41 -20.22
C GLN A 24 8.36 28.68 -18.78
N ILE A 25 8.91 27.68 -18.09
CA ILE A 25 9.48 27.84 -16.75
C ILE A 25 10.60 28.88 -16.76
N PHE A 26 11.57 28.72 -17.65
CA PHE A 26 12.69 29.68 -17.75
C PHE A 26 12.23 31.07 -18.15
N SER A 27 11.27 31.20 -19.08
CA SER A 27 10.71 32.48 -19.47
C SER A 27 10.02 33.21 -18.32
N SER A 28 9.24 32.47 -17.48
CA SER A 28 8.57 33.02 -16.32
C SER A 28 9.57 33.50 -15.24
N ILE A 29 10.62 32.73 -14.98
CA ILE A 29 11.70 33.10 -14.06
C ILE A 29 12.41 34.36 -14.51
N LEU A 30 12.72 34.46 -15.79
CA LEU A 30 13.43 35.62 -16.37
C LEU A 30 12.55 36.87 -16.39
N THR A 31 11.23 36.72 -16.44
CA THR A 31 10.27 37.86 -16.43
C THR A 31 10.05 38.35 -14.99
N SER A 32 9.92 37.42 -14.00
CA SER A 32 9.58 37.77 -12.62
C SER A 32 10.67 38.54 -11.86
N ASN A 33 11.89 38.48 -12.32
CA ASN A 33 13.08 39.06 -11.67
C ASN A 33 13.47 40.46 -12.19
N THR A 34 12.54 41.26 -12.65
CA THR A 34 12.80 42.67 -12.99
C THR A 34 12.96 43.50 -11.71
N HIS A 35 14.16 43.58 -11.23
CA HIS A 35 14.50 44.45 -10.09
C HIS A 35 14.46 45.92 -10.48
N GLY A 36 13.85 46.76 -9.61
CA GLY A 36 13.94 48.19 -9.76
C GLY A 36 15.39 48.69 -9.68
N PHE A 37 15.66 49.85 -10.27
CA PHE A 37 16.99 50.46 -10.41
C PHE A 37 17.84 50.47 -9.11
N PHE A 38 17.21 50.63 -7.94
CA PHE A 38 17.92 50.63 -6.65
C PHE A 38 18.31 49.23 -6.18
N ALA A 39 17.52 48.19 -6.42
CA ALA A 39 17.86 46.82 -6.13
C ALA A 39 19.02 46.31 -7.02
N TYR A 40 19.14 46.83 -8.22
CA TYR A 40 20.25 46.61 -9.12
C TYR A 40 21.58 47.20 -8.64
N LEU A 41 21.56 48.36 -7.96
CA LEU A 41 22.76 49.01 -7.46
C LEU A 41 23.27 48.40 -6.14
N PHE A 42 22.40 47.88 -5.30
CA PHE A 42 22.74 47.48 -3.91
C PHE A 42 22.37 46.02 -3.57
N GLY A 43 21.60 45.33 -4.41
CA GLY A 43 21.19 43.96 -4.18
C GLY A 43 22.02 42.94 -4.92
N GLN A 44 22.24 41.77 -4.32
CA GLN A 44 22.73 40.61 -5.08
C GLN A 44 21.58 40.07 -5.98
N PRO A 45 21.85 39.77 -7.28
CA PRO A 45 20.83 39.26 -8.16
C PRO A 45 20.36 37.89 -7.64
N THR A 46 19.06 37.67 -7.64
CA THR A 46 18.46 36.37 -7.32
C THR A 46 18.98 35.31 -8.28
N CYS A 47 19.53 34.23 -7.73
CA CYS A 47 20.12 33.15 -8.49
C CYS A 47 19.27 31.89 -8.34
N PHE A 48 18.89 31.31 -9.48
CA PHE A 48 18.19 30.03 -9.56
C PHE A 48 19.18 28.98 -10.06
N SER A 49 19.24 27.83 -9.35
CA SER A 49 20.15 26.76 -9.69
C SER A 49 19.36 25.53 -10.12
N PHE A 50 19.62 25.04 -11.32
CA PHE A 50 19.08 23.83 -11.92
C PHE A 50 20.19 22.80 -11.94
N GLU A 51 20.02 21.69 -11.23
CA GLU A 51 21.11 20.79 -10.90
C GLU A 51 20.80 19.34 -11.27
N LEU A 52 21.82 18.60 -11.71
CA LEU A 52 21.82 17.16 -11.91
C LEU A 52 22.92 16.58 -11.02
N PHE A 53 22.58 15.63 -10.15
CA PHE A 53 23.57 14.95 -9.29
C PHE A 53 23.50 13.45 -9.46
N LEU A 54 24.65 12.84 -9.75
CA LEU A 54 24.86 11.40 -9.64
C LEU A 54 25.38 11.09 -8.24
N LEU A 55 24.55 10.43 -7.44
CA LEU A 55 24.84 10.01 -6.07
C LEU A 55 24.50 8.53 -5.91
N ASN A 56 25.43 7.70 -5.45
CA ASN A 56 25.22 6.27 -5.28
C ASN A 56 24.64 5.58 -6.54
N GLN A 57 25.24 5.87 -7.70
CA GLN A 57 24.81 5.41 -9.04
C GLN A 57 23.39 5.84 -9.46
N THR A 58 22.73 6.71 -8.73
CA THR A 58 21.40 7.21 -9.10
C THR A 58 21.49 8.68 -9.48
N LEU A 59 20.90 9.05 -10.60
CA LEU A 59 20.84 10.42 -11.09
C LEU A 59 19.57 11.10 -10.57
N TYR A 60 19.78 12.25 -9.95
CA TYR A 60 18.74 13.08 -9.36
C TYR A 60 18.69 14.44 -10.00
N TYR A 61 17.51 15.01 -10.13
CA TYR A 61 17.24 16.37 -10.57
C TYR A 61 16.88 17.24 -9.38
N TYR A 62 17.52 18.43 -9.29
CA TYR A 62 17.27 19.36 -8.20
C TYR A 62 17.04 20.78 -8.71
N LEU A 63 16.24 21.52 -7.96
CA LEU A 63 16.13 22.97 -8.01
C LEU A 63 16.58 23.55 -6.67
N THR A 64 17.54 24.45 -6.70
CA THR A 64 17.97 25.19 -5.51
C THR A 64 17.65 26.66 -5.68
N VAL A 65 16.82 27.19 -4.80
CA VAL A 65 16.24 28.53 -4.91
C VAL A 65 16.22 29.25 -3.56
N PRO A 66 16.19 30.59 -3.54
CA PRO A 66 15.92 31.36 -2.33
C PRO A 66 14.55 31.02 -1.75
N GLN A 67 14.42 30.95 -0.42
CA GLN A 67 13.19 30.59 0.28
C GLN A 67 11.99 31.44 -0.15
N GLU A 68 12.20 32.71 -0.44
CA GLU A 68 11.15 33.63 -0.94
C GLU A 68 10.55 33.22 -2.28
N SER A 69 11.31 32.49 -3.10
CA SER A 69 10.92 32.02 -4.43
C SER A 69 10.40 30.58 -4.46
N GLU A 70 10.39 29.89 -3.31
CA GLU A 70 10.01 28.48 -3.19
C GLU A 70 8.58 28.23 -3.75
N THR A 71 7.60 28.96 -3.22
CA THR A 71 6.19 28.79 -3.62
C THR A 71 5.93 29.07 -5.09
N PHE A 72 6.60 30.14 -5.62
CA PHE A 72 6.48 30.49 -7.03
C PHE A 72 7.03 29.37 -7.93
N LEU A 73 8.22 28.85 -7.64
CA LEU A 73 8.80 27.78 -8.45
C LEU A 73 8.07 26.45 -8.31
N HIS A 74 7.61 26.14 -7.10
CA HIS A 74 6.80 24.94 -6.89
C HIS A 74 5.52 24.99 -7.74
N SER A 75 4.78 26.11 -7.72
CA SER A 75 3.58 26.30 -8.55
C SER A 75 3.88 26.23 -10.04
N LEU A 76 4.99 26.83 -10.47
CA LEU A 76 5.40 26.85 -11.88
C LEU A 76 5.78 25.45 -12.38
N MET A 77 6.52 24.70 -11.57
CA MET A 77 6.86 23.31 -11.87
C MET A 77 5.62 22.41 -11.91
N SER A 78 4.73 22.52 -10.92
CA SER A 78 3.51 21.72 -10.86
C SER A 78 2.54 22.01 -12.01
N SER A 79 2.51 23.25 -12.53
CA SER A 79 1.67 23.59 -13.68
C SER A 79 2.27 23.10 -15.01
N SER A 80 3.60 23.11 -15.14
CA SER A 80 4.30 22.69 -16.38
C SER A 80 4.52 21.17 -16.43
N TYR A 81 4.70 20.51 -15.29
CA TYR A 81 4.90 19.09 -15.11
C TYR A 81 4.00 18.55 -13.98
N PRO A 82 2.70 18.38 -14.25
CA PRO A 82 1.69 18.10 -13.20
C PRO A 82 1.87 16.74 -12.51
N HIS A 83 2.58 15.82 -13.14
CA HIS A 83 2.83 14.48 -12.60
C HIS A 83 4.17 14.34 -11.88
N SER A 84 4.99 15.40 -11.85
CA SER A 84 6.28 15.39 -11.15
C SER A 84 6.11 15.40 -9.65
N ALA A 85 6.84 14.54 -8.95
CA ALA A 85 6.97 14.58 -7.50
C ALA A 85 8.06 15.59 -7.11
N ILE A 86 7.68 16.63 -6.35
CA ILE A 86 8.57 17.67 -5.87
C ILE A 86 8.72 17.50 -4.35
N GLN A 87 9.95 17.29 -3.88
CA GLN A 87 10.22 17.04 -2.46
C GLN A 87 11.31 17.96 -1.94
N LYS A 88 11.08 18.59 -0.79
CA LYS A 88 12.11 19.36 -0.08
C LYS A 88 13.14 18.41 0.54
N THR A 89 14.41 18.76 0.38
CA THR A 89 15.53 17.92 0.83
C THR A 89 16.65 18.78 1.43
N THR A 90 17.66 18.10 2.01
CA THR A 90 18.91 18.71 2.41
C THR A 90 19.78 19.02 1.18
N ASP A 91 20.79 19.87 1.35
CA ASP A 91 21.69 20.23 0.23
C ASP A 91 22.40 19.01 -0.35
N PRO A 92 22.12 18.61 -1.61
CA PRO A 92 22.76 17.46 -2.23
C PRO A 92 24.26 17.66 -2.49
N ALA A 93 24.72 18.89 -2.59
CA ALA A 93 26.13 19.22 -2.80
C ALA A 93 27.01 18.89 -1.57
N GLU A 94 26.46 18.86 -0.37
CA GLU A 94 27.23 18.47 0.83
C GLU A 94 27.90 17.11 0.68
N ILE A 95 27.23 16.17 0.03
CA ILE A 95 27.73 14.80 -0.18
C ILE A 95 28.98 14.80 -1.06
N LEU A 96 29.03 15.68 -2.08
CA LEU A 96 30.20 15.82 -2.94
C LEU A 96 31.37 16.47 -2.19
N PHE A 97 31.11 17.50 -1.39
CA PHE A 97 32.13 18.25 -0.69
C PHE A 97 32.79 17.50 0.48
N ARG A 98 32.17 16.44 0.95
CA ARG A 98 32.77 15.52 1.94
C ARG A 98 33.77 14.55 1.33
N SER A 99 33.89 14.50 -0.01
CA SER A 99 34.79 13.59 -0.71
C SER A 99 36.25 14.08 -0.64
N LYS A 100 37.21 13.15 -0.62
CA LYS A 100 38.64 13.42 -0.57
C LYS A 100 39.17 14.11 -1.83
N HIS A 101 38.77 13.64 -2.99
CA HIS A 101 39.21 14.13 -4.29
C HIS A 101 38.04 14.78 -5.02
N ILE A 102 38.20 16.07 -5.37
CA ILE A 102 37.18 16.82 -6.07
C ILE A 102 37.83 17.55 -7.23
N SER A 103 37.30 17.48 -8.43
CA SER A 103 37.65 18.30 -9.58
C SER A 103 36.43 19.10 -10.03
N ILE A 104 36.66 20.36 -10.41
CA ILE A 104 35.57 21.27 -10.86
C ILE A 104 36.03 22.06 -12.09
N GLY A 105 35.08 22.39 -12.96
CA GLY A 105 35.29 23.25 -14.12
C GLY A 105 34.02 23.94 -14.56
N GLU A 106 34.15 24.86 -15.49
CA GLU A 106 33.00 25.59 -16.09
C GLU A 106 32.96 25.39 -17.59
N LEU A 107 31.75 25.34 -18.14
CA LEU A 107 31.49 25.43 -19.56
C LEU A 107 31.32 26.89 -19.93
N VAL A 108 32.07 27.36 -20.94
CA VAL A 108 32.08 28.77 -21.40
C VAL A 108 31.70 28.83 -22.87
N LEU A 109 30.95 29.84 -23.26
CA LEU A 109 30.65 30.11 -24.69
C LEU A 109 31.90 30.55 -25.41
N MET A 110 32.22 29.91 -26.53
CA MET A 110 33.43 30.20 -27.32
C MET A 110 33.25 31.33 -28.32
N SER A 111 32.01 31.59 -28.73
CA SER A 111 31.63 32.74 -29.59
C SER A 111 30.92 33.80 -28.74
N PRO A 112 30.76 35.03 -29.24
CA PRO A 112 30.04 36.10 -28.55
C PRO A 112 28.64 35.67 -28.08
N TYR A 113 28.17 36.21 -26.94
CA TYR A 113 26.93 35.84 -26.25
C TYR A 113 25.66 35.94 -27.13
N TYR A 114 25.68 36.74 -28.17
CA TYR A 114 24.53 36.93 -29.09
C TYR A 114 24.37 35.81 -30.11
N TYR A 115 25.29 34.89 -30.27
CA TYR A 115 25.15 33.70 -31.09
C TYR A 115 24.50 32.56 -30.30
N PRO A 116 23.52 31.85 -30.90
CA PRO A 116 22.86 30.73 -30.21
C PRO A 116 23.71 29.45 -30.21
N ILE A 117 23.54 28.63 -29.21
CA ILE A 117 23.87 27.19 -29.25
C ILE A 117 22.74 26.40 -29.91
N LYS A 118 22.98 25.11 -30.18
CA LYS A 118 21.97 24.19 -30.71
C LYS A 118 20.88 23.97 -29.64
N THR A 119 19.60 24.14 -30.01
CA THR A 119 18.46 23.97 -29.09
C THR A 119 17.70 22.66 -29.35
N TYR A 120 16.85 22.21 -28.44
CA TYR A 120 16.09 20.98 -28.56
C TYR A 120 15.33 20.84 -29.89
N ALA A 121 14.88 21.94 -30.49
CA ALA A 121 14.20 21.95 -31.79
C ALA A 121 15.07 21.39 -32.94
N GLU A 122 16.38 21.34 -32.76
CA GLU A 122 17.35 20.87 -33.76
C GLU A 122 17.87 19.44 -33.46
N PHE A 123 17.38 18.80 -32.37
CA PHE A 123 17.67 17.41 -32.05
C PHE A 123 16.50 16.54 -32.53
N SER A 124 16.64 15.95 -33.68
CA SER A 124 15.59 15.13 -34.32
C SER A 124 15.30 13.88 -33.46
N ASN A 125 14.15 13.87 -32.78
CA ASN A 125 13.64 12.72 -31.98
C ASN A 125 14.61 12.15 -30.94
N ILE A 126 15.57 12.93 -30.47
CA ILE A 126 16.53 12.55 -29.44
C ILE A 126 16.50 13.62 -28.35
N ASP A 127 16.41 13.19 -27.12
CA ASP A 127 16.54 14.09 -25.96
C ASP A 127 17.95 14.69 -25.92
N PRO A 128 18.12 16.03 -25.94
CA PRO A 128 19.41 16.69 -25.87
C PRO A 128 20.31 16.26 -24.73
N LEU A 129 19.71 15.91 -23.59
CA LEU A 129 20.43 15.46 -22.41
C LEU A 129 20.83 13.97 -22.45
N ALA A 130 20.31 13.19 -23.41
CA ALA A 130 20.60 11.74 -23.49
C ALA A 130 22.11 11.41 -23.45
N PRO A 131 23.03 12.14 -24.15
CA PRO A 131 24.46 11.88 -24.05
C PRO A 131 25.03 12.16 -22.64
N VAL A 132 24.56 13.24 -22.01
CA VAL A 132 24.99 13.63 -20.65
C VAL A 132 24.53 12.62 -19.63
N ILE A 133 23.23 12.30 -19.65
CA ILE A 133 22.59 11.37 -18.72
C ILE A 133 23.09 9.94 -18.95
N GLY A 134 23.25 9.54 -20.21
CA GLY A 134 23.79 8.22 -20.58
C GLY A 134 25.25 8.02 -20.13
N PHE A 135 26.04 9.10 -20.14
CA PHE A 135 27.38 9.10 -19.58
C PHE A 135 27.31 8.95 -18.05
N LEU A 136 26.57 9.80 -17.36
CA LEU A 136 26.43 9.77 -15.89
C LEU A 136 25.91 8.43 -15.38
N ALA A 137 24.92 7.84 -16.05
CA ALA A 137 24.30 6.58 -15.64
C ALA A 137 25.22 5.35 -15.69
N LYS A 138 26.35 5.45 -16.41
CA LYS A 138 27.32 4.34 -16.60
C LYS A 138 28.59 4.48 -15.73
N MET A 139 28.61 5.47 -14.84
CA MET A 139 29.78 5.74 -14.03
C MET A 139 29.96 4.75 -12.87
N ASP A 140 31.20 4.64 -12.41
CA ASP A 140 31.59 3.82 -11.27
C ASP A 140 30.81 4.21 -10.01
N PRO A 141 30.39 3.26 -9.16
CA PRO A 141 29.67 3.50 -7.91
C PRO A 141 30.34 4.48 -6.94
N HIS A 142 31.68 4.55 -6.98
CA HIS A 142 32.46 5.42 -6.10
C HIS A 142 32.57 6.86 -6.62
N LEU A 143 32.10 7.13 -7.84
CA LEU A 143 32.08 8.46 -8.42
C LEU A 143 30.79 9.20 -8.07
N ARG A 144 30.92 10.42 -7.63
CA ARG A 144 29.84 11.38 -7.44
C ARG A 144 30.05 12.51 -8.43
N MET A 145 29.02 12.88 -9.17
CA MET A 145 29.13 13.91 -10.19
C MET A 145 28.01 14.92 -10.07
N GLY A 146 28.27 16.17 -10.44
CA GLY A 146 27.25 17.22 -10.45
C GLY A 146 27.37 18.11 -11.65
N VAL A 147 26.23 18.50 -12.19
CA VAL A 147 26.05 19.54 -13.19
C VAL A 147 25.19 20.63 -12.56
N GLN A 148 25.63 21.86 -12.63
CA GLN A 148 24.93 23.02 -12.07
C GLN A 148 24.73 24.05 -13.15
N VAL A 149 23.49 24.39 -13.49
CA VAL A 149 23.10 25.48 -14.40
C VAL A 149 22.51 26.61 -13.56
N LEU A 150 23.28 27.65 -13.35
CA LEU A 150 22.87 28.83 -12.61
C LEU A 150 22.31 29.88 -13.58
N VAL A 151 21.16 30.47 -13.23
CA VAL A 151 20.47 31.47 -14.02
C VAL A 151 20.15 32.70 -13.17
N THR A 152 20.53 33.88 -13.69
CA THR A 152 20.18 35.17 -13.10
C THR A 152 19.71 36.12 -14.19
N THR A 153 18.93 37.15 -13.84
CA THR A 153 18.56 38.21 -14.77
C THR A 153 19.79 38.99 -15.20
N PRO A 154 19.90 39.33 -16.50
CA PRO A 154 21.01 40.13 -17.00
C PRO A 154 20.91 41.58 -16.57
N SER A 155 22.05 42.20 -16.32
CA SER A 155 22.14 43.58 -15.88
C SER A 155 21.93 44.64 -16.98
N PHE A 156 21.62 44.25 -18.18
CA PHE A 156 21.44 45.13 -19.35
C PHE A 156 20.47 44.54 -20.38
N SER A 157 19.89 45.39 -21.22
CA SER A 157 19.02 44.96 -22.33
C SER A 157 19.85 44.27 -23.40
N TRP A 158 20.20 42.99 -23.20
CA TRP A 158 21.08 42.25 -24.10
C TRP A 158 20.46 42.05 -25.49
N GLN A 159 19.14 41.90 -25.58
CA GLN A 159 18.43 41.68 -26.86
C GLN A 159 18.54 42.85 -27.78
N SER A 160 18.22 44.07 -27.30
CA SER A 160 18.34 45.31 -28.06
C SER A 160 19.80 45.56 -28.49
N SER A 161 20.75 45.31 -27.57
CA SER A 161 22.17 45.42 -27.83
C SER A 161 22.64 44.43 -28.92
N ALA A 162 22.16 43.20 -28.90
CA ALA A 162 22.50 42.16 -29.86
C ALA A 162 21.94 42.50 -31.27
N ILE A 163 20.67 42.95 -31.34
CA ILE A 163 20.00 43.33 -32.57
C ILE A 163 20.67 44.57 -33.16
N ALA A 164 21.06 45.53 -32.36
CA ALA A 164 21.79 46.72 -32.83
C ALA A 164 23.10 46.39 -33.55
N LEU A 165 23.77 45.30 -33.11
CA LEU A 165 25.01 44.85 -33.77
C LEU A 165 24.81 44.27 -35.17
N THR A 166 23.58 43.87 -35.53
CA THR A 166 23.23 43.33 -36.85
C THR A 166 22.89 44.41 -37.88
N GLN A 167 22.69 45.65 -37.42
CA GLN A 167 22.40 46.76 -38.35
C GLN A 167 23.63 47.09 -39.19
N PRO A 168 23.49 47.36 -40.47
CA PRO A 168 24.60 47.70 -41.33
C PRO A 168 25.28 48.99 -40.84
N LYS A 169 26.56 48.90 -40.54
CA LYS A 169 27.37 50.06 -40.21
C LYS A 169 27.58 50.92 -41.46
N LYS A 170 27.40 52.24 -41.32
CA LYS A 170 27.76 53.18 -42.41
C LYS A 170 29.27 53.02 -42.69
N PRO A 171 29.66 52.99 -43.98
CA PRO A 171 31.08 52.87 -44.27
C PRO A 171 31.87 54.12 -43.74
N GLU A 172 32.87 53.83 -42.94
CA GLU A 172 33.81 54.88 -42.50
C GLU A 172 34.66 55.31 -43.66
N VAL A 173 34.61 56.64 -44.04
CA VAL A 173 35.47 57.20 -45.02
C VAL A 173 36.79 57.61 -44.32
N ASP A 174 37.85 57.16 -44.85
CA ASP A 174 39.18 57.51 -44.36
C ASP A 174 39.39 59.03 -44.60
N PRO A 175 39.60 59.84 -43.51
CA PRO A 175 39.67 61.29 -43.65
C PRO A 175 40.88 61.82 -44.43
N VAL A 176 41.88 60.96 -44.72
CA VAL A 176 43.09 61.34 -45.40
C VAL A 176 43.07 60.90 -46.85
N THR A 177 42.51 59.76 -47.14
CA THR A 177 42.52 59.22 -48.53
C THR A 177 41.19 59.35 -49.28
N GLY A 178 40.08 59.72 -48.58
CA GLY A 178 38.72 59.80 -49.13
C GLY A 178 38.11 58.46 -49.58
N LYS A 179 38.81 57.34 -49.32
CA LYS A 179 38.32 56.02 -49.69
C LYS A 179 37.52 55.39 -48.52
N GLU A 180 36.44 54.72 -48.89
CA GLU A 180 35.66 53.92 -47.95
C GLU A 180 36.51 52.75 -47.41
N LYS A 181 36.63 52.67 -46.13
CA LYS A 181 37.27 51.53 -45.49
C LYS A 181 36.37 50.28 -45.69
N PRO A 182 36.94 49.07 -45.88
CA PRO A 182 36.17 47.87 -46.05
C PRO A 182 35.34 47.63 -44.75
N VAL A 183 34.02 47.55 -44.94
CA VAL A 183 33.08 47.27 -43.85
C VAL A 183 33.29 45.85 -43.39
N THR A 184 33.68 45.65 -42.15
CA THR A 184 33.75 44.32 -41.53
C THR A 184 32.33 43.72 -41.53
N PRO A 185 32.12 42.53 -42.09
CA PRO A 185 30.77 41.90 -42.08
C PRO A 185 30.21 41.84 -40.66
N GLY A 186 29.02 42.30 -40.47
CA GLY A 186 28.30 42.21 -39.21
C GLY A 186 27.99 40.75 -38.83
N PRO A 187 27.59 40.47 -37.57
CA PRO A 187 27.18 39.15 -37.19
C PRO A 187 25.97 38.67 -38.03
N ASN A 188 25.88 37.34 -38.20
CA ASN A 188 24.74 36.72 -38.91
C ASN A 188 23.42 37.12 -38.26
N ALA A 189 22.68 38.04 -38.95
CA ALA A 189 21.47 38.66 -38.41
C ALA A 189 20.38 37.64 -38.09
N SER A 190 20.21 36.59 -38.87
CA SER A 190 19.18 35.58 -38.66
C SER A 190 19.44 34.77 -37.36
N LEU A 191 20.66 34.39 -37.08
CA LEU A 191 21.03 33.69 -35.87
C LEU A 191 20.88 34.57 -34.61
N VAL A 192 21.27 35.84 -34.71
CA VAL A 192 21.12 36.81 -33.61
C VAL A 192 19.65 37.08 -33.33
N GLN A 193 18.81 37.30 -34.37
CA GLN A 193 17.38 37.51 -34.21
C GLN A 193 16.68 36.28 -33.60
N ARG A 194 17.04 35.09 -34.06
CA ARG A 194 16.53 33.83 -33.50
C ARG A 194 16.81 33.72 -32.00
N LYS A 195 18.04 34.01 -31.55
CA LYS A 195 18.37 34.00 -30.11
C LYS A 195 17.64 35.10 -29.35
N ALA A 196 17.56 36.32 -29.94
CA ALA A 196 16.93 37.47 -29.29
C ALA A 196 15.40 37.38 -29.24
N ALA A 197 14.77 36.41 -29.92
CA ALA A 197 13.33 36.17 -29.88
C ALA A 197 12.85 35.71 -28.50
N PHE A 198 13.71 35.09 -27.68
CA PHE A 198 13.38 34.63 -26.35
C PHE A 198 14.11 35.45 -25.29
N LEU A 199 13.49 35.56 -24.11
CA LEU A 199 14.17 36.15 -22.95
C LEU A 199 15.42 35.34 -22.61
N GLY A 200 16.45 35.97 -22.11
CA GLY A 200 17.70 35.30 -21.74
C GLY A 200 18.23 35.78 -20.41
N GLY A 201 18.98 34.92 -19.75
CA GLY A 201 19.58 35.15 -18.45
C GLY A 201 21.11 35.03 -18.51
N LYS A 202 21.80 35.73 -17.61
CA LYS A 202 23.20 35.43 -17.32
C LYS A 202 23.29 34.03 -16.76
N THR A 203 24.12 33.20 -17.37
CA THR A 203 24.17 31.75 -17.03
C THR A 203 25.61 31.34 -16.69
N CYS A 204 25.75 30.45 -15.70
CA CYS A 204 26.98 29.72 -15.41
C CYS A 204 26.69 28.23 -15.42
N VAL A 205 27.44 27.46 -16.19
CA VAL A 205 27.33 26.00 -16.21
C VAL A 205 28.56 25.39 -15.59
N ARG A 206 28.43 24.73 -14.47
CA ARG A 206 29.53 24.15 -13.70
C ARG A 206 29.42 22.65 -13.62
N LEU A 207 30.58 21.99 -13.73
CA LEU A 207 30.70 20.55 -13.66
C LEU A 207 31.60 20.19 -12.51
N VAL A 208 31.23 19.19 -11.72
CA VAL A 208 32.02 18.69 -10.58
C VAL A 208 32.06 17.16 -10.59
N VAL A 209 33.23 16.61 -10.26
CA VAL A 209 33.45 15.17 -10.09
C VAL A 209 34.18 14.97 -8.77
N ALA A 210 33.69 14.07 -7.95
CA ALA A 210 34.19 13.79 -6.63
C ALA A 210 34.28 12.28 -6.36
N THR A 211 35.28 11.85 -5.57
CA THR A 211 35.43 10.45 -5.15
C THR A 211 36.21 10.35 -3.84
N ASP A 212 36.01 9.30 -3.09
CA ASP A 212 36.82 8.91 -1.95
C ASP A 212 37.87 7.85 -2.31
N ASN A 213 37.83 7.32 -3.53
CA ASN A 213 38.72 6.28 -4.04
C ASN A 213 39.98 6.92 -4.67
N ASP A 214 41.14 6.69 -4.07
CA ASP A 214 42.43 7.23 -4.51
C ASP A 214 42.85 6.71 -5.89
N GLN A 215 42.29 5.61 -6.37
CA GLN A 215 42.61 5.02 -7.68
C GLN A 215 41.81 5.64 -8.85
N LEU A 216 40.76 6.43 -8.57
CA LEU A 216 39.92 7.04 -9.58
C LEU A 216 40.30 8.51 -9.83
N PRO A 217 40.90 8.84 -10.97
CA PRO A 217 41.32 10.20 -11.27
C PRO A 217 40.09 11.05 -11.66
N THR A 218 39.74 12.04 -10.85
CA THR A 218 38.60 12.94 -11.07
C THR A 218 38.70 13.85 -12.29
N GLY A 219 39.93 14.26 -12.67
CA GLY A 219 40.20 15.18 -13.78
C GLY A 219 39.77 14.64 -15.16
N PRO A 220 40.20 13.45 -15.60
CA PRO A 220 39.75 12.83 -16.84
C PRO A 220 38.24 12.63 -16.91
N PHE A 221 37.58 12.18 -15.83
CA PHE A 221 36.13 12.04 -15.79
C PHE A 221 35.41 13.39 -15.95
N LEU A 222 35.99 14.47 -15.39
CA LEU A 222 35.45 15.81 -15.55
C LEU A 222 35.58 16.30 -16.99
N GLN A 223 36.69 16.02 -17.68
CA GLN A 223 36.89 16.33 -19.10
C GLN A 223 35.92 15.55 -19.99
N ASN A 224 35.71 14.26 -19.71
CA ASN A 224 34.78 13.42 -20.44
C ASN A 224 33.33 13.92 -20.26
N LEU A 225 32.95 14.31 -19.02
CA LEU A 225 31.63 14.93 -18.76
C LEU A 225 31.47 16.24 -19.55
N ALA A 226 32.49 17.10 -19.59
CA ALA A 226 32.46 18.31 -20.41
C ALA A 226 32.34 17.99 -21.90
N GLY A 227 32.99 16.91 -22.39
CA GLY A 227 32.91 16.43 -23.76
C GLY A 227 31.50 16.05 -24.20
N THR A 228 30.63 15.58 -23.29
CA THR A 228 29.23 15.26 -23.62
C THR A 228 28.42 16.47 -24.09
N TYR A 229 28.86 17.69 -23.74
CA TYR A 229 28.23 18.94 -24.18
C TYR A 229 28.65 19.38 -25.60
N GLY A 230 29.52 18.62 -26.27
CA GLY A 230 29.89 18.85 -27.67
C GLY A 230 28.71 18.82 -28.64
N GLY A 231 27.68 18.03 -28.33
CA GLY A 231 26.44 17.92 -29.10
C GLY A 231 25.60 19.21 -29.18
N PHE A 232 25.84 20.17 -28.29
CA PHE A 232 25.15 21.48 -28.28
C PHE A 232 25.79 22.51 -29.19
N SER A 233 26.81 22.14 -29.96
CA SER A 233 27.51 23.01 -30.92
C SER A 233 26.63 23.29 -32.14
N LEU A 234 26.52 24.58 -32.47
CA LEU A 234 25.90 25.05 -33.69
C LEU A 234 26.98 25.66 -34.62
N GLY A 235 27.18 25.10 -35.79
CA GLY A 235 28.34 25.43 -36.66
C GLY A 235 28.59 26.90 -36.91
N GLU A 236 27.56 27.67 -37.34
CA GLU A 236 27.64 29.10 -37.53
C GLU A 236 27.27 29.93 -36.29
N GLY A 237 26.91 29.24 -35.17
CA GLY A 237 26.50 29.89 -33.95
C GLY A 237 27.56 29.80 -32.83
N ASN A 238 27.18 29.19 -31.72
CA ASN A 238 28.03 29.06 -30.54
C ASN A 238 28.28 27.60 -30.15
N ARG A 239 29.24 27.38 -29.28
CA ARG A 239 29.61 26.09 -28.69
C ARG A 239 30.15 26.31 -27.29
N PHE A 240 30.14 25.27 -26.51
CA PHE A 240 30.80 25.26 -25.22
C PHE A 240 32.28 24.89 -25.35
N GLY A 241 33.13 25.65 -24.67
CA GLY A 241 34.50 25.27 -24.35
C GLY A 241 34.55 24.89 -22.86
N PHE A 242 35.50 24.05 -22.50
CA PHE A 242 35.72 23.65 -21.10
C PHE A 242 36.87 24.42 -20.48
N SER A 243 36.67 24.97 -19.28
CA SER A 243 37.68 25.65 -18.50
C SER A 243 37.73 25.06 -17.10
N SER A 244 38.93 24.57 -16.72
CA SER A 244 39.19 24.11 -15.34
C SER A 244 40.33 24.95 -14.76
N PRO A 245 40.03 25.84 -13.79
CA PRO A 245 41.04 26.75 -13.27
C PRO A 245 42.03 26.03 -12.34
N GLY A 246 43.31 26.08 -12.66
CA GLY A 246 44.36 25.63 -11.77
C GLY A 246 44.47 26.56 -10.54
N TRP A 247 44.50 27.88 -10.80
CA TRP A 247 44.44 28.92 -9.76
C TRP A 247 42.99 29.37 -9.53
N GLY A 248 42.52 29.36 -8.27
CA GLY A 248 41.13 29.77 -7.91
C GLY A 248 40.13 28.63 -7.83
N ARG A 249 40.58 27.39 -7.89
CA ARG A 249 39.73 26.19 -7.73
C ARG A 249 38.86 26.27 -6.46
N ASN A 250 39.45 26.66 -5.33
CA ASN A 250 38.70 26.76 -4.07
C ASN A 250 37.58 27.82 -4.13
N LYS A 251 37.83 28.96 -4.82
CA LYS A 251 36.81 29.98 -5.03
C LYS A 251 35.66 29.45 -5.92
N LEU A 252 36.00 28.64 -6.92
CA LEU A 252 34.98 28.04 -7.79
C LEU A 252 34.15 27.00 -7.05
N LEU A 253 34.78 26.18 -6.20
CA LEU A 253 34.08 25.23 -5.30
C LEU A 253 33.14 25.96 -4.32
N GLN A 254 33.64 27.02 -3.68
CA GLN A 254 32.81 27.85 -2.81
C GLN A 254 31.59 28.44 -3.54
N ARG A 255 31.78 28.98 -4.76
CA ARG A 255 30.68 29.51 -5.58
C ARG A 255 29.68 28.42 -5.99
N PHE A 256 30.17 27.22 -6.25
CA PHE A 256 29.30 26.08 -6.53
C PHE A 256 28.38 25.77 -5.34
N GLN A 257 28.98 25.70 -4.16
CA GLN A 257 28.26 25.45 -2.90
C GLN A 257 27.27 26.56 -2.55
N GLU A 258 27.68 27.82 -2.72
CA GLU A 258 26.85 29.00 -2.44
C GLU A 258 25.82 29.30 -3.54
N ARG A 259 25.81 28.56 -4.67
CA ARG A 259 25.01 28.85 -5.87
C ARG A 259 25.15 30.34 -6.28
N SER A 260 26.35 30.85 -6.24
CA SER A 260 26.63 32.25 -6.52
C SER A 260 27.34 32.45 -7.87
N THR A 261 27.04 33.56 -8.56
CA THR A 261 27.77 34.00 -9.76
C THR A 261 28.86 34.96 -9.37
N ALA A 262 29.98 35.04 -10.15
CA ALA A 262 31.02 36.03 -9.87
C ALA A 262 30.52 37.44 -10.17
N TYR A 263 30.75 38.36 -9.23
CA TYR A 263 30.42 39.79 -9.41
C TYR A 263 31.16 40.45 -10.62
N ARG A 264 32.31 39.90 -11.03
CA ARG A 264 33.13 40.38 -12.15
C ARG A 264 33.34 39.32 -13.23
N ASP A 265 32.28 38.67 -13.69
CA ASP A 265 32.41 37.78 -14.84
C ASP A 265 32.64 38.63 -16.10
N ARG A 266 33.90 38.57 -16.61
CA ARG A 266 34.29 39.21 -17.85
C ARG A 266 33.59 38.61 -19.10
N THR A 267 33.06 37.42 -19.00
CA THR A 267 32.34 36.71 -20.03
C THR A 267 30.83 36.96 -19.87
N ARG A 268 30.26 37.70 -20.79
CA ARG A 268 28.82 37.93 -20.90
C ARG A 268 28.15 36.65 -21.46
N GLN A 269 28.14 35.60 -20.61
CA GLN A 269 27.53 34.34 -20.99
C GLN A 269 26.02 34.45 -20.75
N ILE A 270 25.28 34.63 -21.86
CA ILE A 270 23.81 34.75 -21.86
C ILE A 270 23.26 33.58 -22.65
N LEU A 271 22.32 32.86 -22.04
CA LEU A 271 21.53 31.84 -22.70
C LEU A 271 20.05 32.24 -22.62
N ASN A 272 19.32 32.01 -23.71
CA ASN A 272 17.89 32.28 -23.74
C ASN A 272 17.08 31.11 -23.17
N ALA A 273 15.77 31.31 -22.98
CA ALA A 273 14.88 30.30 -22.35
C ALA A 273 14.89 28.94 -23.09
N GLN A 274 14.99 28.94 -24.43
CA GLN A 274 15.08 27.68 -25.19
C GLN A 274 16.43 26.96 -24.98
N GLU A 275 17.50 27.70 -24.97
CA GLU A 275 18.85 27.18 -24.72
C GLU A 275 18.95 26.61 -23.30
N LEU A 276 18.33 27.28 -22.29
CA LEU A 276 18.26 26.83 -20.93
C LEU A 276 17.43 25.55 -20.79
N ALA A 277 16.26 25.48 -21.43
CA ALA A 277 15.42 24.29 -21.49
C ALA A 277 16.14 23.09 -22.13
N THR A 278 17.02 23.36 -23.10
CA THR A 278 17.86 22.33 -23.74
C THR A 278 18.90 21.77 -22.77
N LEU A 279 19.43 22.60 -21.85
CA LEU A 279 20.46 22.23 -20.88
C LEU A 279 19.90 21.62 -19.60
N TRP A 280 18.65 21.90 -19.29
CA TRP A 280 17.97 21.31 -18.14
C TRP A 280 16.45 21.27 -18.37
N HIS A 281 15.88 20.09 -18.23
CA HIS A 281 14.44 19.80 -18.17
C HIS A 281 14.24 18.48 -17.42
N PRO A 282 13.09 18.25 -16.77
CA PRO A 282 12.77 16.98 -16.15
C PRO A 282 12.83 15.81 -17.15
N PRO A 283 13.28 14.61 -16.74
CA PRO A 283 13.40 13.47 -17.66
C PRO A 283 12.02 12.94 -18.03
N GLY A 284 11.82 12.57 -19.30
CA GLY A 284 10.58 12.02 -19.82
C GLY A 284 10.78 10.69 -20.54
N LEU A 285 9.76 10.26 -21.29
CA LEU A 285 9.70 8.99 -22.02
C LEU A 285 10.94 8.73 -22.90
N MET A 286 11.49 9.75 -23.53
CA MET A 286 12.69 9.62 -24.39
C MET A 286 13.92 9.10 -23.62
N LEU A 287 14.00 9.34 -22.32
CA LEU A 287 15.08 8.90 -21.43
C LEU A 287 14.74 7.61 -20.67
N ALA A 288 13.53 7.06 -20.84
CA ALA A 288 13.04 5.89 -20.09
C ALA A 288 13.90 4.63 -20.27
N GLY A 289 14.66 4.52 -21.37
CA GLY A 289 15.60 3.42 -21.61
C GLY A 289 16.90 3.51 -20.79
N ILE A 290 17.21 4.67 -20.21
CA ILE A 290 18.42 4.86 -19.39
C ILE A 290 18.12 4.41 -17.97
N LYS A 291 18.95 3.48 -17.47
CA LYS A 291 18.87 2.99 -16.09
C LYS A 291 19.39 4.06 -15.12
N ASN A 292 19.06 3.92 -13.86
CA ASN A 292 19.59 4.70 -12.75
C ASN A 292 19.15 6.18 -12.69
N ILE A 293 18.04 6.57 -13.33
CA ILE A 293 17.38 7.85 -13.09
C ILE A 293 16.39 7.68 -11.93
N ALA A 294 16.35 8.66 -11.03
CA ALA A 294 15.40 8.71 -9.93
C ALA A 294 14.00 9.11 -10.45
N TRP A 295 13.26 8.14 -10.91
CA TRP A 295 11.88 8.33 -11.37
C TRP A 295 10.92 8.47 -10.18
N GLY A 296 9.80 9.13 -10.39
CA GLY A 296 8.72 9.24 -9.41
C GLY A 296 7.51 9.95 -10.01
N LYS A 297 6.34 9.67 -9.44
CA LYS A 297 5.07 10.26 -9.89
C LYS A 297 4.34 10.80 -8.66
N THR A 298 3.78 11.98 -8.76
CA THR A 298 2.76 12.46 -7.82
C THR A 298 1.40 12.07 -8.37
N LEU A 299 0.62 11.39 -7.56
CA LEU A 299 -0.76 11.12 -7.90
C LEU A 299 -1.51 12.44 -7.91
N SER A 300 -2.05 12.82 -9.05
CA SER A 300 -2.88 14.02 -9.19
C SER A 300 -4.35 13.65 -9.03
N GLY A 301 -5.11 14.49 -8.34
CA GLY A 301 -6.55 14.33 -8.16
C GLY A 301 -7.11 15.43 -7.28
N GLU A 302 -8.27 15.94 -7.64
CA GLU A 302 -8.95 16.96 -6.86
C GLU A 302 -9.75 16.31 -5.74
N PRO A 303 -9.52 16.67 -4.47
CA PRO A 303 -10.35 16.19 -3.38
C PRO A 303 -11.76 16.76 -3.52
N PRO A 304 -12.79 16.06 -3.04
CA PRO A 304 -14.16 16.55 -3.06
C PRO A 304 -14.31 17.90 -2.33
N GLU A 305 -15.10 18.83 -2.87
CA GLU A 305 -15.33 20.14 -2.24
C GLU A 305 -15.96 20.05 -0.85
N ASN A 306 -16.83 19.06 -0.65
CA ASN A 306 -17.53 18.80 0.62
C ASN A 306 -16.76 17.86 1.57
N LEU A 307 -15.44 17.74 1.40
CA LEU A 307 -14.60 16.89 2.26
C LEU A 307 -14.71 17.30 3.72
N PRO A 308 -14.95 16.37 4.66
CA PRO A 308 -14.99 16.65 6.09
C PRO A 308 -13.60 17.01 6.63
N VAL A 309 -13.30 18.32 6.71
CA VAL A 309 -12.00 18.85 7.09
C VAL A 309 -11.90 19.14 8.57
N ALA A 310 -10.68 19.19 9.12
CA ALA A 310 -10.43 19.46 10.54
C ALA A 310 -10.37 20.97 10.85
N ASP A 311 -10.13 21.80 9.83
CA ASP A 311 -9.94 23.24 10.00
C ASP A 311 -11.26 24.00 9.93
N GLY A 312 -11.45 24.95 10.84
CA GLY A 312 -12.62 25.87 10.81
C GLY A 312 -13.94 25.25 11.26
N VAL A 313 -13.93 24.05 11.82
CA VAL A 313 -15.17 23.35 12.29
C VAL A 313 -15.37 23.49 13.81
N SER A 314 -16.63 23.43 14.25
CA SER A 314 -16.98 23.42 15.66
C SER A 314 -16.47 22.16 16.38
N GLU A 315 -16.37 22.20 17.71
CA GLU A 315 -15.96 21.05 18.53
C GLU A 315 -16.95 19.88 18.39
N GLU A 316 -18.21 20.14 18.19
CA GLU A 316 -19.24 19.13 17.98
C GLU A 316 -19.08 18.43 16.63
N GLU A 317 -18.85 19.18 15.56
CA GLU A 317 -18.53 18.63 14.24
C GLU A 317 -17.23 17.83 14.28
N ARG A 318 -16.21 18.34 14.98
CA ARG A 318 -14.94 17.66 15.16
C ARG A 318 -15.11 16.30 15.85
N ARG A 319 -16.03 16.18 16.82
CA ARG A 319 -16.36 14.91 17.48
C ARG A 319 -17.10 13.94 16.56
N SER A 320 -17.87 14.44 15.61
CA SER A 320 -18.65 13.61 14.67
C SER A 320 -17.81 12.96 13.56
N VAL A 321 -16.62 13.49 13.27
CA VAL A 321 -15.71 13.03 12.21
C VAL A 321 -14.57 12.19 12.79
N ASN A 322 -14.09 11.17 12.10
CA ASN A 322 -12.86 10.44 12.42
C ASN A 322 -11.76 10.90 11.47
N TYR A 323 -10.71 11.56 11.99
CA TYR A 323 -9.62 12.13 11.21
C TYR A 323 -8.46 11.14 11.09
N PHE A 324 -8.04 10.82 9.87
CA PHE A 324 -7.01 9.79 9.64
C PHE A 324 -6.07 10.06 8.46
N ALA A 325 -6.38 11.05 7.65
CA ALA A 325 -5.61 11.37 6.45
C ALA A 325 -5.52 12.87 6.19
N LYS A 326 -4.59 13.25 5.32
CA LYS A 326 -4.46 14.59 4.78
C LYS A 326 -4.35 14.54 3.27
N THR A 327 -4.89 15.54 2.60
CA THR A 327 -4.72 15.77 1.17
C THR A 327 -3.89 17.02 0.94
N GLU A 328 -3.10 17.01 -0.13
CA GLU A 328 -2.32 18.16 -0.58
C GLU A 328 -2.84 18.58 -1.95
N PHE A 329 -3.55 19.71 -2.00
CA PHE A 329 -4.12 20.23 -3.21
C PHE A 329 -3.94 21.75 -3.27
N LYS A 330 -3.49 22.26 -4.41
CA LYS A 330 -3.19 23.70 -4.63
C LYS A 330 -2.24 24.26 -3.56
N ASN A 331 -1.21 23.51 -3.20
CA ASN A 331 -0.22 23.84 -2.16
C ASN A 331 -0.80 24.05 -0.74
N LYS A 332 -1.98 23.51 -0.47
CA LYS A 332 -2.60 23.52 0.84
C LYS A 332 -2.74 22.08 1.34
N GLU A 333 -2.09 21.77 2.44
CA GLU A 333 -2.34 20.54 3.18
C GLU A 333 -3.63 20.70 4.01
N THR A 334 -4.53 19.75 3.90
CA THR A 334 -5.79 19.76 4.64
C THR A 334 -6.02 18.40 5.27
N VAL A 335 -6.13 18.37 6.59
CA VAL A 335 -6.49 17.16 7.35
C VAL A 335 -7.98 16.92 7.24
N PHE A 336 -8.36 15.68 6.92
CA PHE A 336 -9.76 15.30 6.73
C PHE A 336 -10.06 13.92 7.32
N GLY A 337 -11.33 13.57 7.34
CA GLY A 337 -11.79 12.30 7.87
C GLY A 337 -13.13 11.85 7.31
N LEU A 338 -13.77 10.89 8.00
CA LEU A 338 -15.08 10.36 7.66
C LEU A 338 -16.10 10.71 8.75
N LYS A 339 -17.26 11.20 8.34
CA LYS A 339 -18.41 11.41 9.23
C LYS A 339 -18.93 10.06 9.74
N THR A 340 -19.36 10.00 11.00
CA THR A 340 -19.91 8.76 11.59
C THR A 340 -21.07 8.15 10.79
N PRO A 341 -22.04 8.91 10.25
CA PRO A 341 -23.11 8.34 9.41
C PRO A 341 -22.62 7.66 8.14
N ASP A 342 -21.58 8.23 7.49
CA ASP A 342 -21.01 7.65 6.26
C ASP A 342 -20.23 6.37 6.55
N ARG A 343 -19.60 6.25 7.72
CA ARG A 343 -18.89 5.04 8.16
C ARG A 343 -19.79 3.83 8.38
N ARG A 344 -21.09 4.04 8.59
CA ARG A 344 -22.07 2.93 8.65
C ARG A 344 -22.17 2.15 7.33
N ARG A 345 -21.65 2.72 6.22
CA ARG A 345 -21.53 2.05 4.92
C ARG A 345 -20.23 1.25 4.77
N HIS A 346 -19.52 1.04 5.86
CA HIS A 346 -18.29 0.26 5.94
C HIS A 346 -17.09 0.88 5.22
N VAL A 347 -15.90 0.48 5.65
CA VAL A 347 -14.61 0.90 5.10
C VAL A 347 -13.81 -0.34 4.72
N TYR A 348 -13.31 -0.38 3.50
CA TYR A 348 -12.43 -1.44 3.03
C TYR A 348 -11.07 -0.87 2.66
N ILE A 349 -10.00 -1.46 3.21
CA ILE A 349 -8.63 -1.01 3.09
C ILE A 349 -7.81 -2.15 2.51
N ILE A 350 -7.11 -1.87 1.41
CA ILE A 350 -6.29 -2.88 0.73
C ILE A 350 -4.89 -2.37 0.46
N GLY A 351 -3.90 -3.28 0.47
CA GLY A 351 -2.53 -2.95 0.11
C GLY A 351 -1.51 -3.94 0.64
N LYS A 352 -0.32 -3.94 0.05
CA LYS A 352 0.79 -4.81 0.42
C LYS A 352 1.22 -4.65 1.87
N THR A 353 1.91 -5.66 2.39
CA THR A 353 2.53 -5.61 3.71
C THR A 353 3.52 -4.45 3.81
N GLY A 354 3.51 -3.71 4.92
CA GLY A 354 4.39 -2.58 5.16
C GLY A 354 3.99 -1.27 4.47
N ALA A 355 2.89 -1.24 3.70
CA ALA A 355 2.40 -0.03 3.03
C ALA A 355 1.83 1.03 3.99
N GLY A 356 1.33 0.62 5.17
CA GLY A 356 0.79 1.53 6.19
C GLY A 356 -0.62 1.20 6.67
N LYS A 357 -1.22 0.06 6.27
CA LYS A 357 -2.58 -0.35 6.66
C LYS A 357 -2.81 -0.36 8.18
N SER A 358 -1.96 -1.07 8.92
CA SER A 358 -2.11 -1.20 10.39
C SER A 358 -1.93 0.14 11.10
N THR A 359 -1.09 1.06 10.58
CA THR A 359 -0.97 2.44 11.08
C THR A 359 -2.27 3.23 10.87
N LEU A 360 -2.88 3.09 9.68
CA LEU A 360 -4.16 3.75 9.37
C LEU A 360 -5.27 3.26 10.30
N ILE A 361 -5.42 1.94 10.45
CA ILE A 361 -6.42 1.35 11.35
C ILE A 361 -6.19 1.79 12.80
N ALA A 362 -4.94 1.75 13.28
CA ALA A 362 -4.60 2.19 14.62
C ALA A 362 -5.00 3.66 14.84
N ASN A 363 -4.70 4.55 13.88
CA ASN A 363 -5.11 5.95 13.96
C ASN A 363 -6.62 6.12 14.04
N MET A 364 -7.35 5.42 13.17
CA MET A 364 -8.82 5.48 13.17
C MET A 364 -9.41 4.96 14.49
N ALA A 365 -8.91 3.84 15.01
CA ALA A 365 -9.36 3.26 16.27
C ALA A 365 -9.02 4.15 17.48
N ILE A 366 -7.82 4.71 17.53
CA ILE A 366 -7.38 5.62 18.58
C ILE A 366 -8.23 6.90 18.61
N ASP A 367 -8.56 7.47 17.44
CA ASP A 367 -9.43 8.63 17.34
C ASP A 367 -10.85 8.33 17.84
N ASP A 368 -11.40 7.14 17.50
CA ASP A 368 -12.70 6.69 17.99
C ASP A 368 -12.72 6.50 19.52
N ILE A 369 -11.68 5.86 20.06
CA ILE A 369 -11.54 5.66 21.50
C ILE A 369 -11.47 6.99 22.25
N ARG A 370 -10.72 7.97 21.72
CA ARG A 370 -10.59 9.31 22.29
C ARG A 370 -11.90 10.11 22.25
N LYS A 371 -12.80 9.80 21.30
CA LYS A 371 -14.11 10.39 21.11
C LYS A 371 -15.24 9.60 21.80
N ASP A 372 -14.90 8.71 22.71
CA ASP A 372 -15.82 7.93 23.54
C ASP A 372 -16.77 7.02 22.73
N ARG A 373 -16.32 6.54 21.56
CA ARG A 373 -17.07 5.58 20.73
C ARG A 373 -16.84 4.14 21.21
N GLY A 374 -17.79 3.25 20.91
CA GLY A 374 -17.62 1.82 21.06
C GLY A 374 -16.71 1.27 19.97
N VAL A 375 -15.69 0.49 20.34
CA VAL A 375 -14.67 -0.02 19.41
C VAL A 375 -14.45 -1.51 19.63
N GLY A 376 -14.44 -2.28 18.56
CA GLY A 376 -13.98 -3.68 18.54
C GLY A 376 -12.75 -3.81 17.65
N ILE A 377 -11.76 -4.56 18.09
CA ILE A 377 -10.51 -4.81 17.36
C ILE A 377 -10.26 -6.30 17.31
N VAL A 378 -10.07 -6.85 16.11
CA VAL A 378 -9.72 -8.25 15.87
C VAL A 378 -8.39 -8.26 15.12
N ASP A 379 -7.35 -8.78 15.76
CA ASP A 379 -5.99 -8.75 15.25
C ASP A 379 -5.37 -10.16 15.26
N PRO A 380 -5.07 -10.75 14.08
CA PRO A 380 -4.45 -12.06 13.98
C PRO A 380 -2.96 -12.06 14.29
N HIS A 381 -2.31 -10.89 14.39
CA HIS A 381 -0.88 -10.78 14.64
C HIS A 381 -0.53 -10.34 16.06
N GLY A 382 -1.38 -9.50 16.67
CA GLY A 382 -1.21 -8.96 18.01
C GLY A 382 -0.57 -7.56 18.05
N ASP A 383 0.17 -7.16 17.03
CA ASP A 383 0.91 -5.88 16.98
C ASP A 383 -0.01 -4.66 17.01
N LEU A 384 -1.18 -4.76 16.34
CA LEU A 384 -2.19 -3.73 16.34
C LEU A 384 -2.82 -3.57 17.73
N CYS A 385 -3.15 -4.67 18.40
CA CYS A 385 -3.66 -4.68 19.76
C CYS A 385 -2.67 -4.02 20.73
N ASP A 386 -1.40 -4.39 20.66
CA ASP A 386 -0.33 -3.80 21.48
C ASP A 386 -0.18 -2.30 21.23
N THR A 387 -0.23 -1.89 19.97
CA THR A 387 -0.18 -0.47 19.60
C THR A 387 -1.34 0.30 20.22
N ILE A 388 -2.57 -0.20 20.10
CA ILE A 388 -3.76 0.52 20.58
C ILE A 388 -3.78 0.63 22.11
N LEU A 389 -3.37 -0.41 22.85
CA LEU A 389 -3.28 -0.40 24.31
C LEU A 389 -2.41 0.75 24.83
N ASP A 390 -1.34 1.13 24.09
CA ASP A 390 -0.47 2.25 24.44
C ASP A 390 -1.15 3.63 24.35
N TYR A 391 -2.32 3.72 23.70
CA TYR A 391 -3.02 4.99 23.46
C TYR A 391 -4.36 5.11 24.18
N ILE A 392 -4.78 4.10 24.97
CA ILE A 392 -6.03 4.14 25.73
C ILE A 392 -5.97 5.27 26.79
N PRO A 393 -6.87 6.25 26.76
CA PRO A 393 -6.88 7.32 27.74
C PRO A 393 -7.30 6.79 29.13
N LYS A 394 -6.75 7.39 30.20
CA LYS A 394 -6.99 6.95 31.59
C LYS A 394 -8.48 6.81 31.91
N ARG A 395 -9.34 7.71 31.41
CA ARG A 395 -10.79 7.69 31.65
C ARG A 395 -11.52 6.50 31.01
N ARG A 396 -10.88 5.80 30.03
CA ARG A 396 -11.47 4.67 29.31
C ARG A 396 -10.85 3.31 29.68
N MET A 397 -9.93 3.29 30.67
CA MET A 397 -9.24 2.04 31.04
C MET A 397 -10.20 0.94 31.51
N GLU A 398 -11.22 1.32 32.31
CA GLU A 398 -12.23 0.40 32.84
C GLU A 398 -13.24 -0.10 31.78
N ASP A 399 -13.30 0.58 30.63
CA ASP A 399 -14.13 0.18 29.50
C ASP A 399 -13.48 -0.89 28.63
N VAL A 400 -12.19 -1.19 28.83
CA VAL A 400 -11.45 -2.11 27.98
C VAL A 400 -11.69 -3.56 28.40
N ILE A 401 -12.06 -4.37 27.41
CA ILE A 401 -12.13 -5.82 27.47
C ILE A 401 -11.02 -6.35 26.57
N TYR A 402 -9.91 -6.75 27.16
CA TYR A 402 -8.77 -7.31 26.46
C TYR A 402 -8.79 -8.83 26.57
N LEU A 403 -8.92 -9.50 25.43
CA LEU A 403 -9.03 -10.96 25.33
C LEU A 403 -7.78 -11.53 24.65
N GLU A 404 -7.06 -12.38 25.34
CA GLU A 404 -5.93 -13.14 24.83
C GLU A 404 -6.13 -14.64 25.05
N PRO A 405 -6.46 -15.40 24.01
CA PRO A 405 -6.80 -16.83 24.13
C PRO A 405 -5.64 -17.72 24.60
N PHE A 406 -4.40 -17.25 24.51
CA PHE A 406 -3.20 -17.97 24.95
C PHE A 406 -2.88 -17.77 26.44
N ASP A 407 -3.69 -17.03 27.20
CA ASP A 407 -3.59 -17.02 28.67
C ASP A 407 -4.15 -18.32 29.25
N LEU A 408 -3.25 -19.15 29.76
CA LEU A 408 -3.60 -20.43 30.37
C LEU A 408 -3.98 -20.32 31.85
N ALA A 409 -3.65 -19.20 32.50
CA ALA A 409 -3.89 -19.02 33.93
C ALA A 409 -5.34 -18.59 34.20
N ARG A 410 -5.83 -17.59 33.43
CA ARG A 410 -7.19 -17.08 33.58
C ARG A 410 -7.79 -16.77 32.19
N PRO A 411 -8.17 -17.81 31.43
CA PRO A 411 -8.80 -17.63 30.12
C PRO A 411 -10.17 -16.96 30.27
N PHE A 412 -10.60 -16.21 29.27
CA PHE A 412 -12.00 -15.78 29.19
C PHE A 412 -12.89 -16.97 28.77
N ALA A 413 -14.17 -16.90 29.08
CA ALA A 413 -15.15 -17.90 28.69
C ALA A 413 -16.03 -17.37 27.54
N LEU A 414 -16.26 -18.23 26.52
CA LEU A 414 -17.15 -17.95 25.40
C LEU A 414 -17.95 -19.19 25.02
N ASN A 415 -19.22 -19.22 25.40
CA ASN A 415 -20.14 -20.25 24.91
C ASN A 415 -20.89 -19.74 23.68
N VAL A 416 -20.49 -20.19 22.50
CA VAL A 416 -21.12 -19.79 21.23
C VAL A 416 -22.51 -20.39 21.02
N LEU A 417 -22.90 -21.38 21.85
CA LEU A 417 -24.24 -22.00 21.83
C LEU A 417 -25.21 -21.28 22.76
N GLU A 418 -24.73 -20.38 23.62
CA GLU A 418 -25.56 -19.60 24.54
C GLU A 418 -26.38 -18.56 23.75
N ILE A 419 -27.69 -18.72 23.73
CA ILE A 419 -28.61 -17.82 23.03
C ILE A 419 -29.54 -17.14 24.04
N LYS A 420 -29.69 -15.80 23.90
CA LYS A 420 -30.66 -15.03 24.69
C LYS A 420 -32.07 -15.10 24.11
N ASN A 421 -32.18 -15.20 22.79
CA ASN A 421 -33.45 -15.24 22.05
C ASN A 421 -33.58 -16.57 21.30
N PRO A 422 -34.55 -17.43 21.67
CA PRO A 422 -34.80 -18.72 21.01
C PRO A 422 -35.08 -18.62 19.48
N GLN A 423 -35.55 -17.46 19.00
CA GLN A 423 -35.80 -17.24 17.57
C GLN A 423 -34.49 -17.25 16.74
N HIS A 424 -33.35 -17.02 17.36
CA HIS A 424 -32.05 -17.01 16.68
C HIS A 424 -31.37 -18.40 16.62
N LYS A 425 -31.98 -19.47 17.17
CA LYS A 425 -31.45 -20.82 17.18
C LYS A 425 -30.88 -21.26 15.82
N HIS A 426 -31.69 -21.14 14.77
CA HIS A 426 -31.29 -21.56 13.41
C HIS A 426 -30.20 -20.66 12.80
N LEU A 427 -30.17 -19.39 13.19
CA LEU A 427 -29.17 -18.45 12.71
C LEU A 427 -27.81 -18.75 13.37
N VAL A 428 -27.78 -18.99 14.67
CA VAL A 428 -26.58 -19.41 15.42
C VAL A 428 -26.04 -20.73 14.86
N ALA A 429 -26.93 -21.73 14.69
CA ALA A 429 -26.54 -23.02 14.13
C ALA A 429 -25.93 -22.87 12.72
N SER A 430 -26.55 -22.06 11.85
CA SER A 430 -26.03 -21.79 10.51
C SER A 430 -24.70 -21.05 10.53
N GLY A 431 -24.51 -20.10 11.45
CA GLY A 431 -23.24 -19.39 11.66
C GLY A 431 -22.12 -20.35 12.02
N ILE A 432 -22.32 -21.21 13.01
CA ILE A 432 -21.33 -22.20 13.47
C ILE A 432 -21.00 -23.20 12.35
N VAL A 433 -22.03 -23.74 11.67
CA VAL A 433 -21.83 -24.66 10.53
C VAL A 433 -20.99 -24.00 9.45
N SER A 434 -21.23 -22.72 9.10
CA SER A 434 -20.47 -22.02 8.06
C SER A 434 -19.01 -21.77 8.43
N ILE A 435 -18.69 -21.64 9.73
CA ILE A 435 -17.31 -21.55 10.21
C ILE A 435 -16.57 -22.86 9.93
N PHE A 436 -17.17 -23.99 10.33
CA PHE A 436 -16.59 -25.32 10.05
C PHE A 436 -16.49 -25.60 8.55
N ALA A 437 -17.48 -25.19 7.76
CA ALA A 437 -17.46 -25.35 6.30
C ALA A 437 -16.29 -24.60 5.66
N LYS A 438 -15.97 -23.38 6.13
CA LYS A 438 -14.83 -22.62 5.65
C LYS A 438 -13.51 -23.29 5.99
N LEU A 439 -13.31 -23.67 7.26
CA LEU A 439 -12.06 -24.23 7.72
C LEU A 439 -11.72 -25.60 7.10
N TYR A 440 -12.73 -26.32 6.71
CA TYR A 440 -12.59 -27.68 6.18
C TYR A 440 -13.18 -27.85 4.78
N ALA A 441 -13.10 -26.80 3.95
CA ALA A 441 -13.71 -26.75 2.63
C ALA A 441 -13.40 -27.96 1.75
N ASP A 442 -12.13 -28.41 1.74
CA ASP A 442 -11.68 -29.54 0.91
C ASP A 442 -12.34 -30.90 1.26
N SER A 443 -12.87 -31.04 2.47
CA SER A 443 -13.47 -32.27 2.98
C SER A 443 -14.90 -32.07 3.49
N TRP A 444 -15.54 -30.95 3.12
CA TRP A 444 -16.90 -30.64 3.47
C TRP A 444 -17.89 -31.36 2.55
N GLY A 445 -18.99 -31.88 3.12
CA GLY A 445 -19.99 -32.56 2.33
C GLY A 445 -21.40 -32.45 2.92
N PRO A 446 -22.45 -32.61 2.10
CA PRO A 446 -23.85 -32.39 2.53
C PRO A 446 -24.25 -33.24 3.76
N ARG A 447 -23.77 -34.48 3.81
CA ARG A 447 -24.09 -35.39 4.94
C ARG A 447 -23.44 -34.94 6.23
N LEU A 448 -22.18 -34.50 6.19
CA LEU A 448 -21.46 -33.95 7.34
C LEU A 448 -22.20 -32.71 7.85
N GLU A 449 -22.55 -31.79 6.94
CA GLU A 449 -23.30 -30.58 7.25
C GLU A 449 -24.64 -30.89 7.92
N TYR A 450 -25.40 -31.82 7.38
CA TYR A 450 -26.71 -32.22 7.91
C TYR A 450 -26.60 -32.75 9.33
N ILE A 451 -25.65 -33.65 9.60
CA ILE A 451 -25.44 -34.21 10.93
C ILE A 451 -24.97 -33.14 11.91
N LEU A 452 -23.93 -32.37 11.55
CA LEU A 452 -23.40 -31.32 12.41
C LEU A 452 -24.44 -30.25 12.74
N ARG A 453 -25.28 -29.88 11.78
CA ARG A 453 -26.40 -28.93 11.98
C ARG A 453 -27.39 -29.44 13.02
N ASN A 454 -27.82 -30.70 12.96
CA ASN A 454 -28.72 -31.29 13.94
C ASN A 454 -28.07 -31.43 15.31
N VAL A 455 -26.79 -31.77 15.37
CA VAL A 455 -26.02 -31.81 16.65
C VAL A 455 -26.04 -30.42 17.30
N ILE A 456 -25.68 -29.37 16.54
CA ILE A 456 -25.64 -28.01 17.06
C ILE A 456 -27.03 -27.55 17.51
N LEU A 457 -28.07 -27.81 16.71
CA LEU A 457 -29.45 -27.47 17.08
C LEU A 457 -29.88 -28.17 18.38
N THR A 458 -29.46 -29.42 18.60
CA THR A 458 -29.69 -30.15 19.85
C THR A 458 -29.02 -29.49 21.04
N LEU A 459 -27.72 -29.15 20.88
CA LEU A 459 -26.93 -28.57 21.96
C LEU A 459 -27.40 -27.16 22.35
N ILE A 460 -27.91 -26.39 21.37
CA ILE A 460 -28.50 -25.08 21.65
C ILE A 460 -29.77 -25.18 22.50
N GLU A 461 -30.57 -26.26 22.39
CA GLU A 461 -31.78 -26.45 23.18
C GLU A 461 -31.48 -26.94 24.60
N VAL A 462 -30.31 -27.52 24.85
CA VAL A 462 -29.94 -28.06 26.15
C VAL A 462 -29.11 -27.04 26.93
N PRO A 463 -29.65 -26.41 27.99
CA PRO A 463 -28.94 -25.37 28.75
C PRO A 463 -27.59 -25.86 29.29
N GLY A 464 -26.57 -25.01 29.12
CA GLY A 464 -25.21 -25.28 29.60
C GLY A 464 -24.38 -26.18 28.70
N SER A 465 -24.94 -26.68 27.60
CA SER A 465 -24.15 -27.39 26.58
C SER A 465 -23.15 -26.48 25.90
N THR A 466 -22.03 -27.10 25.49
CA THR A 466 -20.88 -26.42 24.86
C THR A 466 -20.50 -27.10 23.54
N LEU A 467 -19.60 -26.50 22.74
CA LEU A 467 -19.09 -27.17 21.53
C LEU A 467 -18.28 -28.45 21.85
N VAL A 468 -17.78 -28.61 23.08
CA VAL A 468 -17.07 -29.82 23.51
C VAL A 468 -18.03 -31.03 23.51
N ASP A 469 -19.29 -30.81 23.78
CA ASP A 469 -20.34 -31.86 23.83
C ASP A 469 -20.65 -32.50 22.49
N ILE A 470 -20.21 -31.90 21.37
CA ILE A 470 -20.35 -32.46 20.01
C ILE A 470 -19.71 -33.87 19.97
N LEU A 471 -18.55 -34.04 20.58
CA LEU A 471 -17.88 -35.33 20.58
C LEU A 471 -18.65 -36.37 21.41
N GLY A 472 -19.14 -35.97 22.58
CA GLY A 472 -19.92 -36.83 23.51
C GLY A 472 -21.23 -37.30 22.88
N ILE A 473 -22.02 -36.40 22.30
CA ILE A 473 -23.30 -36.74 21.69
C ILE A 473 -23.18 -37.66 20.48
N LEU A 474 -22.08 -37.59 19.73
CA LEU A 474 -21.81 -38.44 18.57
C LEU A 474 -21.29 -39.83 18.93
N SER A 475 -20.50 -39.96 20.01
CA SER A 475 -19.84 -41.22 20.41
C SER A 475 -20.59 -42.00 21.45
N ASN A 476 -21.22 -41.37 22.46
CA ASN A 476 -21.85 -42.03 23.59
C ASN A 476 -23.36 -42.06 23.49
N LYS A 477 -23.94 -43.27 23.38
CA LYS A 477 -25.40 -43.47 23.22
C LYS A 477 -26.20 -43.00 24.44
N ASN A 478 -25.71 -43.26 25.64
CA ASN A 478 -26.37 -42.87 26.88
C ASN A 478 -26.35 -41.36 27.09
N TYR A 479 -25.21 -40.75 26.81
CA TYR A 479 -25.06 -39.28 26.84
C TYR A 479 -25.99 -38.62 25.80
N ARG A 480 -25.99 -39.12 24.57
CA ARG A 480 -26.90 -38.66 23.52
C ARG A 480 -28.37 -38.75 23.94
N LYS A 481 -28.77 -39.86 24.52
CA LYS A 481 -30.18 -40.06 25.00
C LYS A 481 -30.56 -38.98 26.00
N LYS A 482 -29.68 -38.71 27.03
CA LYS A 482 -29.94 -37.67 28.02
C LYS A 482 -30.17 -36.29 27.41
N LEU A 483 -29.42 -35.94 26.35
CA LEU A 483 -29.55 -34.66 25.70
C LEU A 483 -30.77 -34.60 24.76
N VAL A 484 -30.98 -35.63 23.97
CA VAL A 484 -32.12 -35.74 23.01
C VAL A 484 -33.47 -35.73 23.73
N ASP A 485 -33.57 -36.34 24.94
CA ASP A 485 -34.81 -36.34 25.71
C ASP A 485 -35.21 -34.92 26.22
N GLN A 486 -34.30 -33.94 26.19
CA GLN A 486 -34.57 -32.53 26.50
C GLN A 486 -34.93 -31.69 25.28
N VAL A 487 -34.79 -32.23 24.07
CA VAL A 487 -35.06 -31.51 22.84
C VAL A 487 -36.57 -31.39 22.60
N THR A 488 -37.03 -30.19 22.40
CA THR A 488 -38.44 -29.87 22.17
C THR A 488 -38.81 -29.81 20.68
N ASP A 489 -37.84 -29.55 19.79
CA ASP A 489 -38.08 -29.51 18.35
C ASP A 489 -38.34 -30.91 17.76
N PRO A 490 -39.53 -31.16 17.24
CA PRO A 490 -39.90 -32.49 16.72
C PRO A 490 -39.05 -32.92 15.52
N VAL A 491 -38.51 -31.98 14.73
CA VAL A 491 -37.69 -32.29 13.55
C VAL A 491 -36.32 -32.79 14.01
N VAL A 492 -35.72 -32.10 14.96
CA VAL A 492 -34.41 -32.47 15.55
C VAL A 492 -34.53 -33.79 16.31
N HIS A 493 -35.61 -33.95 17.08
CA HIS A 493 -35.90 -35.20 17.80
C HIS A 493 -36.07 -36.41 16.86
N ASN A 494 -36.83 -36.24 15.74
CA ASN A 494 -37.00 -37.25 14.71
C ASN A 494 -35.69 -37.63 14.00
N PHE A 495 -34.82 -36.66 13.73
CA PHE A 495 -33.48 -36.93 13.20
C PHE A 495 -32.74 -37.95 14.07
N TRP A 496 -32.69 -37.73 15.39
CA TRP A 496 -32.03 -38.67 16.27
C TRP A 496 -32.66 -40.05 16.32
N LYS A 497 -33.99 -40.14 16.54
CA LYS A 497 -34.68 -41.41 16.75
C LYS A 497 -34.99 -42.18 15.49
N LYS A 498 -35.23 -41.51 14.37
CA LYS A 498 -35.64 -42.17 13.12
C LYS A 498 -34.57 -42.29 12.07
N GLU A 499 -33.54 -41.48 12.14
CA GLU A 499 -32.47 -41.47 11.15
C GLU A 499 -31.13 -41.88 11.75
N PHE A 500 -30.62 -41.17 12.79
CA PHE A 500 -29.27 -41.38 13.33
C PHE A 500 -29.16 -42.68 14.12
N ASP A 501 -30.03 -42.94 15.07
CA ASP A 501 -29.95 -44.14 15.95
C ASP A 501 -30.31 -45.44 15.18
N VAL A 502 -31.10 -45.38 14.09
CA VAL A 502 -31.46 -46.55 13.25
C VAL A 502 -30.37 -46.79 12.17
N MET A 503 -29.43 -45.91 12.04
CA MET A 503 -28.34 -46.03 11.05
C MET A 503 -27.41 -47.19 11.43
N PRO A 504 -27.09 -48.10 10.49
CA PRO A 504 -26.12 -49.19 10.75
C PRO A 504 -24.78 -48.64 11.27
N ASP A 505 -24.20 -49.34 12.23
CA ASP A 505 -22.98 -48.87 12.95
C ASP A 505 -21.83 -48.46 12.02
N ARG A 506 -21.61 -49.22 10.96
CA ARG A 506 -20.61 -48.90 9.95
C ARG A 506 -20.88 -47.59 9.24
N MET A 507 -22.12 -47.37 8.80
CA MET A 507 -22.54 -46.15 8.12
C MET A 507 -22.51 -44.94 9.07
N ARG A 508 -22.86 -45.16 10.35
CA ARG A 508 -22.81 -44.14 11.40
C ARG A 508 -21.36 -43.75 11.67
N ALA A 509 -20.45 -44.71 11.80
CA ALA A 509 -19.03 -44.46 12.01
C ALA A 509 -18.40 -43.67 10.82
N GLU A 510 -18.70 -44.05 9.59
CA GLU A 510 -18.26 -43.33 8.38
C GLU A 510 -18.80 -41.89 8.33
N ALA A 511 -20.05 -41.67 8.77
CA ALA A 511 -20.66 -40.33 8.75
C ALA A 511 -20.16 -39.41 9.89
N VAL A 512 -19.83 -40.00 11.03
CA VAL A 512 -19.41 -39.28 12.25
C VAL A 512 -17.90 -39.02 12.29
N SER A 513 -17.08 -39.94 11.75
CA SER A 513 -15.62 -39.83 11.75
C SER A 513 -15.09 -38.48 11.22
N PRO A 514 -15.56 -37.94 10.12
CA PRO A 514 -15.09 -36.63 9.66
C PRO A 514 -15.40 -35.50 10.64
N ILE A 515 -16.55 -35.54 11.30
CA ILE A 515 -16.93 -34.52 12.31
C ILE A 515 -16.05 -34.65 13.54
N GLN A 516 -15.86 -35.90 14.04
CA GLN A 516 -15.02 -36.15 15.21
C GLN A 516 -13.57 -35.73 14.99
N ASN A 517 -13.00 -36.01 13.81
CA ASN A 517 -11.65 -35.58 13.44
C ASN A 517 -11.51 -34.07 13.46
N LYS A 518 -12.46 -33.35 12.89
CA LYS A 518 -12.40 -31.87 12.78
C LYS A 518 -12.68 -31.18 14.10
N VAL A 519 -13.77 -31.56 14.79
CA VAL A 519 -14.09 -31.00 16.08
C VAL A 519 -13.08 -31.45 17.12
N GLY A 520 -12.64 -32.72 17.05
CA GLY A 520 -11.64 -33.29 17.96
C GLY A 520 -10.29 -32.57 17.90
N GLN A 521 -9.79 -32.27 16.71
CA GLN A 521 -8.56 -31.47 16.51
C GLN A 521 -8.65 -30.13 17.26
N PHE A 522 -9.76 -29.48 17.15
CA PHE A 522 -10.02 -28.18 17.73
C PHE A 522 -10.20 -28.26 19.26
N VAL A 523 -11.04 -29.17 19.76
CA VAL A 523 -11.29 -29.36 21.19
C VAL A 523 -10.08 -29.94 21.94
N SER A 524 -9.18 -30.66 21.23
CA SER A 524 -7.94 -31.17 21.84
C SER A 524 -6.96 -30.06 22.25
N ALA A 525 -7.00 -28.88 21.58
CA ALA A 525 -6.21 -27.74 21.98
C ALA A 525 -6.67 -27.19 23.33
N ARG A 526 -5.86 -27.37 24.39
CA ARG A 526 -6.22 -26.96 25.75
C ARG A 526 -6.63 -25.49 25.86
N MET A 527 -5.91 -24.61 25.18
CA MET A 527 -6.23 -23.16 25.15
C MET A 527 -7.67 -22.91 24.67
N ILE A 528 -8.07 -23.56 23.59
CA ILE A 528 -9.40 -23.40 23.03
C ILE A 528 -10.44 -24.04 23.92
N ARG A 529 -10.20 -25.27 24.40
CA ARG A 529 -11.13 -25.96 25.28
C ARG A 529 -11.42 -25.18 26.56
N ASN A 530 -10.40 -24.50 27.10
CA ASN A 530 -10.56 -23.63 28.27
C ASN A 530 -11.47 -22.43 28.01
N ILE A 531 -11.60 -22.00 26.77
CA ILE A 531 -12.46 -20.86 26.38
C ILE A 531 -13.88 -21.32 26.09
N ILE A 532 -14.02 -22.37 25.24
CA ILE A 532 -15.32 -22.77 24.71
C ILE A 532 -16.03 -23.86 25.57
N GLY A 533 -15.37 -24.38 26.59
CA GLY A 533 -15.88 -25.45 27.46
C GLY A 533 -16.69 -24.95 28.67
N HIS A 534 -16.87 -23.63 28.81
CA HIS A 534 -17.70 -23.07 29.87
C HIS A 534 -19.17 -23.02 29.47
N SER A 535 -20.07 -23.33 30.41
CA SER A 535 -21.52 -23.27 30.18
C SER A 535 -22.04 -21.85 29.94
N HIS A 536 -21.36 -20.82 30.47
CA HIS A 536 -21.73 -19.43 30.35
C HIS A 536 -20.54 -18.57 29.89
N SER A 537 -20.81 -17.61 29.04
CA SER A 537 -19.81 -16.63 28.59
C SER A 537 -19.44 -15.64 29.69
N SER A 538 -18.16 -15.22 29.75
CA SER A 538 -17.70 -14.19 30.70
C SER A 538 -17.89 -12.78 30.16
N ILE A 539 -18.23 -12.65 28.88
CA ILE A 539 -18.44 -11.39 28.16
C ILE A 539 -19.84 -11.34 27.56
N ASP A 540 -20.44 -10.16 27.58
CA ASP A 540 -21.69 -9.86 26.93
C ASP A 540 -21.47 -8.87 25.77
N LEU A 541 -21.45 -9.39 24.55
CA LEU A 541 -21.18 -8.57 23.36
C LEU A 541 -22.25 -7.53 23.09
N GLU A 542 -23.51 -7.78 23.46
CA GLU A 542 -24.58 -6.82 23.34
C GLU A 542 -24.38 -5.64 24.33
N GLU A 543 -24.01 -5.91 25.57
CA GLU A 543 -23.66 -4.90 26.55
C GLU A 543 -22.44 -4.09 26.11
N ILE A 544 -21.39 -4.76 25.61
CA ILE A 544 -20.17 -4.12 25.09
C ILE A 544 -20.52 -3.09 24.02
N MET A 545 -21.35 -3.47 23.07
CA MET A 545 -21.74 -2.60 21.97
C MET A 545 -22.64 -1.45 22.45
N ASN A 546 -23.64 -1.73 23.31
CA ASN A 546 -24.62 -0.73 23.75
C ASN A 546 -24.04 0.28 24.76
N LYS A 547 -23.04 -0.14 25.55
CA LYS A 547 -22.33 0.73 26.52
C LYS A 547 -21.07 1.36 25.93
N ARG A 548 -20.83 1.26 24.60
CA ARG A 548 -19.67 1.83 23.90
C ARG A 548 -18.32 1.40 24.50
N LYS A 549 -18.21 0.16 24.99
CA LYS A 549 -16.97 -0.40 25.53
C LYS A 549 -15.94 -0.63 24.42
N ILE A 550 -14.72 -0.98 24.80
CA ILE A 550 -13.60 -1.24 23.91
C ILE A 550 -13.27 -2.72 24.02
N LEU A 551 -13.56 -3.48 22.99
CA LEU A 551 -13.20 -4.90 22.86
C LEU A 551 -11.91 -5.03 22.05
N ILE A 552 -10.87 -5.62 22.62
CA ILE A 552 -9.59 -5.89 21.95
C ILE A 552 -9.34 -7.39 21.99
N LEU A 553 -9.35 -8.03 20.83
CA LEU A 553 -9.12 -9.46 20.64
C LEU A 553 -7.75 -9.70 20.00
N ASN A 554 -6.80 -10.16 20.80
CA ASN A 554 -5.47 -10.52 20.37
C ASN A 554 -5.41 -12.02 20.02
N LEU A 555 -5.45 -12.35 18.73
CA LEU A 555 -5.48 -13.74 18.26
C LEU A 555 -4.09 -14.27 17.87
N SER A 556 -3.05 -13.50 18.02
CA SER A 556 -1.64 -13.83 17.72
C SER A 556 -1.40 -15.26 17.19
N GLN A 557 -1.47 -15.41 15.86
CA GLN A 557 -1.35 -16.72 15.17
C GLN A 557 -0.05 -17.46 15.53
N GLY A 558 1.01 -16.71 15.81
CA GLY A 558 2.28 -17.29 16.27
C GLY A 558 2.19 -18.01 17.63
N LYS A 559 1.18 -17.68 18.47
CA LYS A 559 0.95 -18.29 19.78
C LYS A 559 -0.16 -19.34 19.78
N LEU A 560 -1.19 -19.12 18.96
CA LEU A 560 -2.39 -19.97 18.89
C LEU A 560 -2.32 -21.05 17.82
N GLY A 561 -1.54 -20.83 16.76
CA GLY A 561 -1.66 -21.51 15.48
C GLY A 561 -2.75 -20.88 14.59
N GLU A 562 -2.57 -20.96 13.29
CA GLU A 562 -3.42 -20.30 12.28
C GLU A 562 -4.87 -20.78 12.34
N ASP A 563 -5.11 -22.10 12.36
CA ASP A 563 -6.43 -22.71 12.39
C ASP A 563 -7.24 -22.29 13.62
N ASN A 564 -6.61 -22.32 14.81
CA ASN A 564 -7.25 -21.94 16.07
C ASN A 564 -7.58 -20.45 16.12
N ALA A 565 -6.67 -19.60 15.65
CA ALA A 565 -6.89 -18.16 15.57
C ALA A 565 -8.02 -17.81 14.61
N SER A 566 -8.04 -18.42 13.42
CA SER A 566 -9.08 -18.23 12.41
C SER A 566 -10.45 -18.70 12.90
N LEU A 567 -10.52 -19.85 13.56
CA LEU A 567 -11.75 -20.39 14.10
C LEU A 567 -12.33 -19.52 15.21
N LEU A 568 -11.50 -19.16 16.20
CA LEU A 568 -11.96 -18.37 17.35
C LEU A 568 -12.35 -16.95 16.90
N GLY A 569 -11.59 -16.35 15.98
CA GLY A 569 -11.92 -15.05 15.41
C GLY A 569 -13.24 -15.07 14.64
N ALA A 570 -13.45 -16.10 13.80
CA ALA A 570 -14.71 -16.27 13.07
C ALA A 570 -15.91 -16.50 14.03
N MET A 571 -15.72 -17.23 15.12
CA MET A 571 -16.75 -17.40 16.16
C MET A 571 -17.11 -16.08 16.83
N ILE A 572 -16.13 -15.28 17.25
CA ILE A 572 -16.38 -14.01 17.92
C ILE A 572 -17.03 -13.00 16.96
N ILE A 573 -16.58 -12.92 15.70
CA ILE A 573 -17.21 -12.06 14.69
C ILE A 573 -18.66 -12.48 14.44
N THR A 574 -18.94 -13.79 14.39
CA THR A 574 -20.30 -14.29 14.26
C THR A 574 -21.15 -13.92 15.48
N GLN A 575 -20.61 -13.99 16.69
CA GLN A 575 -21.31 -13.57 17.90
C GLN A 575 -21.54 -12.05 17.95
N ILE A 576 -20.57 -11.23 17.47
CA ILE A 576 -20.75 -9.78 17.31
C ILE A 576 -21.89 -9.49 16.31
N GLN A 577 -21.98 -10.26 15.21
CA GLN A 577 -23.09 -10.15 14.27
C GLN A 577 -24.44 -10.41 14.94
N LEU A 578 -24.53 -11.50 15.69
CA LEU A 578 -25.76 -11.88 16.40
C LEU A 578 -26.15 -10.83 17.44
N ALA A 579 -25.18 -10.32 18.22
CA ALA A 579 -25.38 -9.21 19.16
C ALA A 579 -25.84 -7.93 18.45
N ALA A 580 -25.31 -7.62 17.27
CA ALA A 580 -25.78 -6.50 16.46
C ALA A 580 -27.25 -6.69 16.02
N MET A 581 -27.63 -7.89 15.59
CA MET A 581 -29.00 -8.19 15.18
C MET A 581 -29.99 -8.12 16.32
N GLN A 582 -29.61 -8.40 17.57
CA GLN A 582 -30.44 -8.20 18.75
C GLN A 582 -30.87 -6.76 18.95
N ARG A 583 -30.12 -5.80 18.42
CA ARG A 583 -30.46 -4.38 18.45
C ARG A 583 -31.69 -4.04 17.62
N SER A 584 -32.24 -4.99 16.86
CA SER A 584 -33.55 -4.81 16.20
C SER A 584 -34.68 -4.51 17.19
N PHE A 585 -34.53 -4.90 18.45
CA PHE A 585 -35.48 -4.60 19.53
C PHE A 585 -35.25 -3.24 20.21
N ILE A 586 -34.19 -2.52 19.84
CA ILE A 586 -33.90 -1.16 20.30
C ILE A 586 -34.34 -0.18 19.21
N ALA A 587 -34.95 0.94 19.57
CA ALA A 587 -35.29 2.00 18.60
C ALA A 587 -34.05 2.49 17.85
N GLU A 588 -34.17 2.81 16.58
CA GLU A 588 -33.00 3.11 15.75
C GLU A 588 -32.19 4.32 16.27
N GLU A 589 -32.89 5.32 16.82
CA GLU A 589 -32.27 6.50 17.42
C GLU A 589 -31.44 6.19 18.66
N ASP A 590 -31.81 5.17 19.45
CA ASP A 590 -31.12 4.79 20.68
C ASP A 590 -29.93 3.85 20.46
N ARG A 591 -29.81 3.25 19.26
CA ARG A 591 -28.70 2.35 18.91
C ARG A 591 -27.39 3.12 18.87
N GLN A 592 -26.38 2.63 19.57
CA GLN A 592 -25.05 3.22 19.60
C GLN A 592 -24.19 2.71 18.45
N ASP A 593 -23.44 3.61 17.79
CA ASP A 593 -22.49 3.18 16.76
C ASP A 593 -21.34 2.38 17.39
N PHE A 594 -21.03 1.23 16.80
CA PHE A 594 -19.93 0.37 17.21
C PHE A 594 -18.97 0.17 16.02
N MET A 595 -17.71 0.57 16.21
CA MET A 595 -16.68 0.53 15.17
C MET A 595 -15.87 -0.76 15.27
N LEU A 596 -16.13 -1.72 14.40
CA LEU A 596 -15.40 -3.00 14.35
C LEU A 596 -14.26 -2.92 13.32
N TYR A 597 -13.05 -3.06 13.81
CA TYR A 597 -11.83 -3.13 13.03
C TYR A 597 -11.34 -4.57 12.95
N VAL A 598 -11.23 -5.09 11.74
CA VAL A 598 -10.77 -6.47 11.50
C VAL A 598 -9.56 -6.42 10.58
N ASP A 599 -8.39 -6.66 11.17
CA ASP A 599 -7.16 -6.77 10.39
C ASP A 599 -7.06 -8.16 9.75
N GLU A 600 -6.49 -8.24 8.55
CA GLU A 600 -6.39 -9.48 7.74
C GLU A 600 -7.71 -10.26 7.71
N PHE A 601 -8.78 -9.56 7.30
CA PHE A 601 -10.16 -10.02 7.35
C PHE A 601 -10.39 -11.40 6.69
N GLN A 602 -9.63 -11.75 5.65
CA GLN A 602 -9.73 -13.03 4.95
C GLN A 602 -9.61 -14.24 5.89
N ASN A 603 -8.90 -14.10 7.02
CA ASN A 603 -8.75 -15.18 7.99
C ASN A 603 -10.08 -15.54 8.63
N PHE A 604 -10.99 -14.59 8.74
CA PHE A 604 -12.24 -14.71 9.50
C PHE A 604 -13.50 -14.70 8.62
N ALA A 605 -13.37 -14.31 7.35
CA ALA A 605 -14.50 -14.16 6.44
C ALA A 605 -15.19 -15.51 6.17
N THR A 606 -16.48 -15.62 6.50
CA THR A 606 -17.34 -16.77 6.23
C THR A 606 -18.45 -16.38 5.27
N SER A 607 -19.13 -17.34 4.64
CA SER A 607 -20.29 -17.07 3.77
C SER A 607 -21.42 -16.34 4.51
N SER A 608 -21.54 -16.54 5.82
CA SER A 608 -22.48 -15.80 6.68
C SER A 608 -22.18 -14.31 6.75
N PHE A 609 -20.92 -13.90 6.52
CA PHE A 609 -20.49 -12.52 6.59
C PHE A 609 -21.07 -11.63 5.48
N VAL A 610 -21.47 -12.21 4.36
CA VAL A 610 -22.16 -11.50 3.27
C VAL A 610 -23.44 -10.79 3.77
N LYS A 611 -24.17 -11.44 4.69
CA LYS A 611 -25.35 -10.86 5.31
C LYS A 611 -25.02 -9.70 6.25
N ILE A 612 -23.89 -9.79 6.97
CA ILE A 612 -23.43 -8.67 7.81
C ILE A 612 -23.19 -7.43 6.95
N LEU A 613 -22.44 -7.56 5.85
CA LEU A 613 -22.12 -6.44 4.97
C LEU A 613 -23.37 -5.70 4.45
N SER A 614 -24.45 -6.44 4.18
CA SER A 614 -25.67 -5.81 3.67
C SER A 614 -26.60 -5.24 4.75
N GLU A 615 -26.59 -5.78 5.98
CA GLU A 615 -27.57 -5.47 7.02
C GLU A 615 -27.03 -4.71 8.22
N ALA A 616 -25.70 -4.79 8.50
CA ALA A 616 -25.10 -4.27 9.72
C ALA A 616 -25.30 -2.76 9.93
N ARG A 617 -25.43 -2.01 8.82
CA ARG A 617 -25.77 -0.59 8.85
C ARG A 617 -27.02 -0.28 9.67
N LYS A 618 -28.08 -1.10 9.53
CA LYS A 618 -29.34 -0.95 10.26
C LYS A 618 -29.16 -1.08 11.77
N TYR A 619 -28.16 -1.86 12.18
CA TYR A 619 -27.88 -2.13 13.59
C TYR A 619 -26.74 -1.28 14.13
N ARG A 620 -26.29 -0.27 13.36
CA ARG A 620 -25.18 0.63 13.70
C ARG A 620 -23.87 -0.09 14.04
N LEU A 621 -23.61 -1.20 13.36
CA LEU A 621 -22.30 -1.85 13.33
C LEU A 621 -21.53 -1.36 12.10
N CYS A 622 -20.42 -0.67 12.33
CA CYS A 622 -19.58 -0.09 11.31
C CYS A 622 -18.34 -0.96 11.12
N LEU A 623 -18.14 -1.56 9.94
CA LEU A 623 -17.03 -2.44 9.66
C LEU A 623 -15.88 -1.66 9.03
N ASN A 624 -14.65 -1.89 9.51
CA ASN A 624 -13.41 -1.40 8.95
C ASN A 624 -12.52 -2.62 8.70
N LEU A 625 -12.43 -3.05 7.43
CA LEU A 625 -11.86 -4.32 7.01
C LEU A 625 -10.55 -4.09 6.27
N THR A 626 -9.54 -4.94 6.51
CA THR A 626 -8.30 -4.90 5.72
C THR A 626 -7.96 -6.23 5.11
N ASN A 627 -7.29 -6.15 3.94
CA ASN A 627 -6.72 -7.29 3.23
C ASN A 627 -5.37 -6.91 2.63
N GLN A 628 -4.55 -7.92 2.32
CA GLN A 628 -3.31 -7.71 1.59
C GLN A 628 -3.55 -7.69 0.07
N TYR A 629 -4.37 -8.62 -0.44
CA TYR A 629 -4.76 -8.71 -1.85
C TYR A 629 -6.16 -9.32 -1.99
N ILE A 630 -6.85 -8.99 -3.09
CA ILE A 630 -8.26 -9.29 -3.31
C ILE A 630 -8.52 -10.79 -3.46
N ASP A 631 -7.61 -11.51 -4.12
CA ASP A 631 -7.76 -12.95 -4.39
C ASP A 631 -7.71 -13.83 -3.13
N GLN A 632 -7.42 -13.26 -1.94
CA GLN A 632 -7.58 -13.95 -0.65
C GLN A 632 -9.05 -14.18 -0.28
N LEU A 633 -9.96 -13.48 -0.94
CA LEU A 633 -11.39 -13.54 -0.65
C LEU A 633 -12.13 -14.39 -1.69
N ASP A 634 -13.04 -15.24 -1.21
CA ASP A 634 -13.96 -15.92 -2.09
C ASP A 634 -14.75 -14.92 -2.95
N GLU A 635 -15.07 -15.30 -4.17
CA GLU A 635 -15.77 -14.43 -5.14
C GLU A 635 -17.07 -13.84 -4.56
N THR A 636 -17.85 -14.63 -3.84
CA THR A 636 -19.10 -14.19 -3.22
C THR A 636 -18.86 -13.10 -2.18
N ILE A 637 -17.83 -13.24 -1.34
CA ILE A 637 -17.47 -12.26 -0.32
C ILE A 637 -16.88 -11.01 -0.97
N ARG A 638 -16.02 -11.17 -1.97
CA ARG A 638 -15.45 -10.07 -2.74
C ARG A 638 -16.54 -9.19 -3.35
N ASN A 639 -17.49 -9.81 -4.06
CA ASN A 639 -18.62 -9.10 -4.69
C ASN A 639 -19.51 -8.41 -3.64
N ALA A 640 -19.72 -9.04 -2.48
CA ALA A 640 -20.46 -8.43 -1.39
C ALA A 640 -19.73 -7.21 -0.77
N ILE A 641 -18.40 -7.24 -0.66
CA ILE A 641 -17.61 -6.10 -0.20
C ILE A 641 -17.80 -4.94 -1.17
N PHE A 642 -17.43 -5.09 -2.44
CA PHE A 642 -17.50 -3.99 -3.41
C PHE A 642 -18.92 -3.46 -3.62
N GLY A 643 -19.97 -4.31 -3.46
CA GLY A 643 -21.37 -3.89 -3.55
C GLY A 643 -21.92 -3.12 -2.33
N ASN A 644 -21.27 -3.20 -1.16
CA ASN A 644 -21.83 -2.65 0.08
C ASN A 644 -20.96 -1.62 0.78
N ILE A 645 -19.68 -1.47 0.40
CA ILE A 645 -18.78 -0.49 1.03
C ILE A 645 -19.08 0.93 0.56
N GLY A 646 -19.00 1.88 1.49
CA GLY A 646 -19.08 3.31 1.20
C GLY A 646 -17.71 3.99 1.15
N THR A 647 -16.65 3.30 1.57
CA THR A 647 -15.29 3.85 1.53
C THR A 647 -14.30 2.77 1.12
N LEU A 648 -13.58 3.04 0.05
CA LEU A 648 -12.51 2.20 -0.47
C LEU A 648 -11.19 2.96 -0.35
N ILE A 649 -10.19 2.37 0.31
CA ILE A 649 -8.86 2.94 0.49
C ILE A 649 -7.82 1.95 -0.03
N SER A 650 -7.06 2.36 -1.03
CA SER A 650 -6.03 1.54 -1.65
C SER A 650 -4.64 2.12 -1.40
N PHE A 651 -3.80 1.37 -0.72
CA PHE A 651 -2.35 1.54 -0.72
C PHE A 651 -1.75 0.90 -1.97
N VAL A 652 -0.41 0.81 -2.05
CA VAL A 652 0.26 0.07 -3.11
C VAL A 652 -0.19 -1.39 -3.15
N VAL A 653 -0.57 -1.87 -4.34
CA VAL A 653 -1.11 -3.22 -4.57
C VAL A 653 -0.31 -4.02 -5.61
N GLY A 654 -0.69 -5.28 -5.83
CA GLY A 654 -0.18 -6.11 -6.92
C GLY A 654 -0.85 -5.77 -8.26
N ALA A 655 -0.32 -6.31 -9.36
CA ALA A 655 -0.86 -6.05 -10.71
C ALA A 655 -2.28 -6.62 -10.89
N SER A 656 -2.58 -7.79 -10.33
CA SER A 656 -3.91 -8.40 -10.36
C SER A 656 -4.96 -7.53 -9.65
N ASP A 657 -4.64 -7.04 -8.46
CA ASP A 657 -5.51 -6.14 -7.70
C ASP A 657 -5.69 -4.80 -8.39
N ALA A 658 -4.61 -4.29 -9.00
CA ALA A 658 -4.63 -3.01 -9.72
C ALA A 658 -5.61 -3.02 -10.89
N ASP A 659 -5.79 -4.14 -11.59
CA ASP A 659 -6.80 -4.28 -12.65
C ASP A 659 -8.23 -4.13 -12.11
N ILE A 660 -8.53 -4.77 -10.99
CA ILE A 660 -9.85 -4.70 -10.34
C ILE A 660 -10.08 -3.29 -9.81
N LEU A 661 -9.12 -2.74 -9.06
CA LEU A 661 -9.24 -1.44 -8.42
C LEU A 661 -9.31 -0.28 -9.41
N SER A 662 -8.60 -0.35 -10.55
CA SER A 662 -8.70 0.64 -11.62
C SER A 662 -10.14 0.76 -12.14
N LYS A 663 -10.84 -0.38 -12.29
CA LYS A 663 -12.25 -0.41 -12.70
C LYS A 663 -13.16 0.19 -11.61
N GLU A 664 -12.91 -0.13 -10.34
CA GLU A 664 -13.66 0.41 -9.20
C GLU A 664 -13.48 1.93 -9.04
N TYR A 665 -12.31 2.46 -9.41
CA TYR A 665 -12.01 3.89 -9.44
C TYR A 665 -12.46 4.58 -10.75
N GLY A 666 -13.20 3.88 -11.62
CA GLY A 666 -13.74 4.44 -12.86
C GLY A 666 -12.66 4.78 -13.89
N ALA A 667 -11.56 4.04 -13.89
CA ALA A 667 -10.38 4.21 -14.76
C ALA A 667 -9.68 5.58 -14.66
N LEU A 668 -9.95 6.37 -13.61
CA LEU A 668 -9.24 7.63 -13.35
C LEU A 668 -7.78 7.40 -12.95
N TYR A 669 -7.49 6.23 -12.36
CA TYR A 669 -6.14 5.80 -12.03
C TYR A 669 -5.82 4.53 -12.79
N SER A 670 -4.69 4.53 -13.48
CA SER A 670 -4.20 3.38 -14.23
C SER A 670 -3.67 2.29 -13.29
N GLN A 671 -3.50 1.08 -13.83
CA GLN A 671 -2.83 0.00 -13.08
C GLN A 671 -1.42 0.39 -12.61
N ASN A 672 -0.69 1.14 -13.45
CA ASN A 672 0.64 1.64 -13.11
C ASN A 672 0.62 2.61 -11.93
N ASP A 673 -0.40 3.45 -11.81
CA ASP A 673 -0.57 4.34 -10.67
C ASP A 673 -0.73 3.56 -9.37
N LEU A 674 -1.59 2.53 -9.37
CA LEU A 674 -1.90 1.71 -8.21
C LEU A 674 -0.73 0.83 -7.73
N VAL A 675 0.14 0.38 -8.63
CA VAL A 675 1.32 -0.41 -8.26
C VAL A 675 2.52 0.46 -7.86
N SER A 676 2.47 1.77 -8.09
CA SER A 676 3.56 2.73 -7.81
C SER A 676 3.26 3.71 -6.68
N ILE A 677 2.16 3.56 -5.96
CA ILE A 677 1.80 4.38 -4.78
C ILE A 677 2.94 4.35 -3.75
N GLY A 678 3.29 5.51 -3.21
CA GLY A 678 4.33 5.66 -2.19
C GLY A 678 3.90 5.12 -0.82
N LYS A 679 4.87 4.96 0.08
CA LYS A 679 4.59 4.54 1.46
C LYS A 679 3.73 5.59 2.17
N HIS A 680 2.66 5.16 2.84
CA HIS A 680 1.64 6.00 3.49
C HIS A 680 0.82 6.88 2.54
N GLU A 681 1.01 6.77 1.24
CA GLU A 681 0.13 7.35 0.24
C GLU A 681 -0.98 6.37 -0.10
N VAL A 682 -2.13 6.89 -0.46
CA VAL A 682 -3.34 6.12 -0.77
C VAL A 682 -4.13 6.79 -1.89
N ILE A 683 -4.84 5.97 -2.67
CA ILE A 683 -5.96 6.43 -3.48
C ILE A 683 -7.23 5.99 -2.77
N MET A 684 -8.18 6.90 -2.63
CA MET A 684 -9.42 6.60 -1.94
C MET A 684 -10.65 7.13 -2.66
N LYS A 685 -11.76 6.41 -2.45
CA LYS A 685 -13.10 6.79 -2.88
C LYS A 685 -13.98 6.68 -1.64
N ILE A 686 -14.60 7.78 -1.23
CA ILE A 686 -15.28 7.86 0.05
C ILE A 686 -16.75 8.28 -0.11
N SER A 687 -17.58 7.84 0.81
CA SER A 687 -18.95 8.34 0.95
C SER A 687 -18.93 9.63 1.76
N ILE A 688 -19.57 10.68 1.25
CA ILE A 688 -19.79 11.94 1.92
C ILE A 688 -21.27 12.28 1.81
N ASP A 689 -21.95 12.40 2.96
CA ASP A 689 -23.39 12.66 3.02
C ASP A 689 -24.22 11.70 2.13
N ASN A 690 -23.89 10.39 2.20
CA ASN A 690 -24.43 9.28 1.42
C ASN A 690 -24.15 9.29 -0.10
N MET A 691 -23.35 10.20 -0.62
CA MET A 691 -22.90 10.21 -2.02
C MET A 691 -21.46 9.72 -2.13
N MET A 692 -21.16 8.98 -3.18
CA MET A 692 -19.79 8.54 -3.45
C MET A 692 -19.00 9.66 -4.12
N SER A 693 -17.81 9.94 -3.58
CA SER A 693 -16.89 10.91 -4.19
C SER A 693 -16.24 10.36 -5.46
N SER A 694 -15.68 11.25 -6.28
CA SER A 694 -14.63 10.85 -7.21
C SER A 694 -13.43 10.34 -6.42
N PRO A 695 -12.65 9.38 -6.96
CA PRO A 695 -11.44 8.94 -6.29
C PRO A 695 -10.38 10.05 -6.30
N PHE A 696 -9.62 10.14 -5.22
CA PHE A 696 -8.58 11.15 -5.05
C PHE A 696 -7.40 10.60 -4.22
N PRO A 697 -6.19 11.15 -4.36
CA PRO A 697 -5.03 10.75 -3.60
C PRO A 697 -4.99 11.45 -2.24
N ALA A 698 -4.42 10.76 -1.24
CA ALA A 698 -4.19 11.32 0.08
C ALA A 698 -2.98 10.67 0.76
N LYS A 699 -2.56 11.24 1.88
CA LYS A 699 -1.55 10.69 2.78
C LYS A 699 -2.17 10.36 4.12
N THR A 700 -1.90 9.16 4.65
CA THR A 700 -2.36 8.77 5.99
C THR A 700 -1.56 9.50 7.06
N LEU A 701 -2.22 9.83 8.18
CA LEU A 701 -1.58 10.49 9.30
C LEU A 701 -0.65 9.53 10.07
N PRO A 702 0.46 10.02 10.63
CA PRO A 702 1.28 9.25 11.57
C PRO A 702 0.52 8.99 12.87
N LEU A 703 0.95 8.01 13.65
CA LEU A 703 0.41 7.78 14.99
C LEU A 703 0.62 9.01 15.90
N PRO A 704 -0.28 9.27 16.85
CA PRO A 704 -0.12 10.37 17.79
C PRO A 704 1.20 10.27 18.56
N ALA A 705 1.86 11.41 18.80
CA ALA A 705 3.18 11.44 19.43
C ALA A 705 3.18 10.97 20.90
N LEU A 706 2.08 11.18 21.63
CA LEU A 706 1.97 10.88 23.05
C LEU A 706 1.36 9.48 23.25
N LYS A 707 2.11 8.59 23.87
CA LYS A 707 1.68 7.29 24.36
C LYS A 707 1.32 7.36 25.83
N ASN A 708 0.44 6.46 26.27
CA ASN A 708 0.05 6.28 27.68
C ASN A 708 0.80 5.07 28.26
N SER A 709 1.17 5.13 29.54
CA SER A 709 1.84 4.01 30.23
C SER A 709 0.84 3.14 31.00
N ASN A 710 -0.30 2.80 30.39
CA ASN A 710 -1.40 2.13 31.06
C ASN A 710 -1.60 0.67 30.64
N ARG A 711 -0.81 0.16 29.71
CA ARG A 711 -0.99 -1.18 29.09
C ARG A 711 -1.12 -2.29 30.12
N GLU A 712 -0.15 -2.44 31.00
CA GLU A 712 -0.12 -3.52 32.00
C GLU A 712 -1.33 -3.49 32.94
N LYS A 713 -1.70 -2.30 33.43
CA LYS A 713 -2.88 -2.11 34.28
C LYS A 713 -4.17 -2.49 33.58
N ILE A 714 -4.30 -2.15 32.30
CA ILE A 714 -5.48 -2.48 31.49
C ILE A 714 -5.60 -3.99 31.34
N ILE A 715 -4.50 -4.67 31.04
CA ILE A 715 -4.47 -6.14 30.88
C ILE A 715 -4.84 -6.82 32.18
N GLU A 716 -4.22 -6.41 33.30
CA GLU A 716 -4.49 -6.96 34.64
C GLU A 716 -5.97 -6.76 35.03
N PHE A 717 -6.50 -5.55 34.91
CA PHE A 717 -7.88 -5.22 35.20
C PHE A 717 -8.87 -6.04 34.35
N SER A 718 -8.58 -6.20 33.06
CA SER A 718 -9.40 -7.02 32.15
C SER A 718 -9.38 -8.50 32.53
N LYS A 719 -8.23 -9.05 32.91
CA LYS A 719 -8.07 -10.43 33.38
C LYS A 719 -8.81 -10.72 34.69
N GLU A 720 -8.77 -9.80 35.65
CA GLU A 720 -9.52 -9.91 36.90
C GLU A 720 -11.03 -9.97 36.65
N ARG A 721 -11.56 -9.14 35.75
CA ARG A 721 -12.98 -8.98 35.55
C ARG A 721 -13.58 -10.03 34.61
N TYR A 722 -12.89 -10.40 33.55
CA TYR A 722 -13.41 -11.25 32.48
C TYR A 722 -12.73 -12.61 32.38
N GLY A 723 -11.59 -12.82 33.05
CA GLY A 723 -10.97 -14.13 33.16
C GLY A 723 -11.77 -15.05 34.10
N ARG A 724 -11.69 -16.34 33.82
CA ARG A 724 -12.32 -17.41 34.63
C ARG A 724 -11.26 -18.40 35.08
N ASP A 725 -11.54 -19.09 36.16
CA ASP A 725 -10.73 -20.23 36.56
C ASP A 725 -10.82 -21.30 35.47
N VAL A 726 -9.70 -21.99 35.24
CA VAL A 726 -9.67 -23.08 34.26
C VAL A 726 -10.65 -24.15 34.70
N PRO A 727 -11.56 -24.61 33.80
CA PRO A 727 -12.43 -25.73 34.14
C PRO A 727 -11.56 -26.92 34.58
N GLU A 728 -11.93 -27.57 35.68
CA GLU A 728 -11.35 -28.87 35.97
C GLU A 728 -11.56 -29.77 34.77
N ASP A 729 -10.52 -30.45 34.30
CA ASP A 729 -10.68 -31.43 33.22
C ASP A 729 -11.87 -32.30 33.58
N PRO A 730 -12.85 -32.49 32.72
CA PRO A 730 -13.99 -33.33 33.02
C PRO A 730 -13.42 -34.66 33.44
N PRO A 731 -13.87 -35.22 34.59
CA PRO A 731 -13.34 -36.48 35.12
C PRO A 731 -13.34 -37.46 33.94
N ALA A 732 -12.21 -38.09 33.71
CA ALA A 732 -12.09 -39.13 32.69
C ALA A 732 -13.36 -39.96 32.76
N PRO A 733 -14.10 -40.22 31.66
CA PRO A 733 -15.36 -40.91 31.74
C PRO A 733 -15.13 -42.15 32.60
N HIS A 734 -15.70 -42.18 33.79
CA HIS A 734 -15.70 -43.34 34.63
C HIS A 734 -16.39 -44.44 33.82
N ILE A 735 -15.59 -45.25 33.16
CA ILE A 735 -16.04 -46.58 32.71
C ILE A 735 -16.31 -47.28 34.01
N SER A 736 -17.54 -47.15 34.52
CA SER A 736 -18.01 -47.99 35.62
C SER A 736 -17.94 -49.42 35.08
N GLN A 737 -17.12 -50.24 35.69
CA GLN A 737 -17.05 -51.65 35.40
C GLN A 737 -18.38 -52.42 35.67
N ASP A 738 -19.45 -51.65 36.00
CA ASP A 738 -20.79 -52.18 36.36
C ASP A 738 -21.75 -52.32 35.17
N ASP A 739 -21.35 -52.04 33.93
CA ASP A 739 -22.20 -52.16 32.73
C ASP A 739 -21.90 -53.39 31.86
N GLU A 740 -21.01 -54.33 32.28
CA GLU A 740 -20.75 -55.59 31.55
C GLU A 740 -21.66 -56.75 31.98
N ASP A 741 -22.52 -56.61 33.00
CA ASP A 741 -23.35 -57.73 33.50
C ASP A 741 -24.87 -57.53 33.33
N ASN A 742 -25.34 -57.25 32.12
CA ASN A 742 -26.78 -57.39 31.85
C ASN A 742 -27.12 -57.58 30.37
N ASP A 743 -26.49 -58.53 29.68
CA ASP A 743 -27.00 -59.10 28.43
C ASP A 743 -26.70 -60.62 28.45
N ASN A 744 -27.20 -61.28 29.45
CA ASN A 744 -27.30 -62.75 29.44
C ASN A 744 -28.76 -63.14 29.66
N ASP A 745 -29.48 -63.24 28.56
CA ASP A 745 -30.59 -64.19 28.45
C ASP A 745 -30.83 -64.61 26.98
N ASN A 746 -30.54 -65.88 26.80
CA ASN A 746 -31.27 -66.83 25.91
C ASN A 746 -30.71 -67.17 24.52
N HIS A 747 -30.39 -68.45 24.48
CA HIS A 747 -30.34 -69.45 23.37
C HIS A 747 -29.02 -69.63 22.65
N GLY A 748 -28.34 -70.72 22.93
CA GLY A 748 -28.68 -72.11 22.51
C GLY A 748 -27.55 -72.59 21.56
N ASP A 749 -26.75 -73.52 22.04
CA ASP A 749 -26.12 -74.64 21.34
C ASP A 749 -25.28 -74.40 20.06
N GLY A 750 -24.05 -74.89 20.15
CA GLY A 750 -23.41 -75.46 18.97
C GLY A 750 -21.94 -75.16 18.69
N GLN A 751 -21.10 -76.06 19.27
CA GLN A 751 -19.79 -76.51 18.74
C GLN A 751 -18.52 -75.66 18.82
N GLN A 752 -17.71 -76.10 19.77
CA GLN A 752 -16.24 -75.98 19.83
C GLN A 752 -15.53 -76.32 18.51
N LYS A 753 -14.66 -75.50 18.10
CA LYS A 753 -13.40 -75.94 17.49
C LYS A 753 -12.23 -75.06 17.97
N GLN A 754 -11.37 -75.76 18.70
CA GLN A 754 -10.04 -75.45 19.09
C GLN A 754 -9.16 -75.10 17.85
N TYR A 755 -8.36 -74.06 17.93
CA TYR A 755 -7.01 -74.10 17.40
C TYR A 755 -6.03 -73.44 18.35
N GLN A 756 -5.03 -74.29 18.72
CA GLN A 756 -3.94 -74.08 19.65
C GLN A 756 -2.87 -73.12 19.08
N ARG A 757 -2.35 -72.27 19.94
CA ARG A 757 -0.92 -71.93 20.26
C ARG A 757 0.16 -72.25 19.25
N ASN A 758 0.99 -71.25 19.09
CA ASN A 758 2.44 -71.45 19.21
C ASN A 758 3.16 -70.20 19.75
N ASP A 759 3.59 -70.27 20.97
CA ASP A 759 4.67 -69.55 21.62
C ASP A 759 6.02 -70.08 21.18
N ARG A 760 7.04 -69.27 21.17
CA ARG A 760 8.46 -69.50 21.52
C ARG A 760 9.30 -68.51 20.72
N TYR A 761 10.25 -67.76 21.23
CA TYR A 761 11.41 -67.80 22.12
C TYR A 761 11.97 -66.36 22.09
N ASN A 762 12.73 -65.78 22.92
CA ASN A 762 13.51 -66.20 24.08
C ASN A 762 14.04 -65.01 24.86
N ARG A 763 14.28 -65.24 26.09
CA ARG A 763 14.96 -64.41 27.10
C ARG A 763 16.44 -64.13 26.76
N GLY A 764 16.95 -63.00 27.29
CA GLY A 764 18.37 -62.78 27.48
C GLY A 764 18.65 -61.54 28.34
N ASN A 765 18.87 -61.79 29.57
CA ASN A 765 19.27 -60.92 30.69
C ASN A 765 20.69 -60.36 30.59
N ARG A 766 20.97 -59.19 31.10
CA ARG A 766 21.90 -58.81 32.20
C ARG A 766 22.45 -57.39 32.01
N SER A 767 22.09 -56.54 32.94
CA SER A 767 22.88 -55.95 34.01
C SER A 767 24.24 -55.35 33.62
N GLY A 768 24.45 -54.12 34.02
CA GLY A 768 25.75 -53.49 34.18
C GLY A 768 25.70 -51.98 34.33
N GLN A 769 25.84 -51.54 35.55
CA GLN A 769 26.15 -50.19 36.02
C GLN A 769 27.41 -49.62 35.34
N SER A 770 27.46 -48.30 35.07
CA SER A 770 28.22 -47.33 35.88
C SER A 770 28.58 -46.11 35.07
N ASP A 771 28.28 -45.01 35.64
CA ASP A 771 29.07 -43.76 35.80
C ASP A 771 29.91 -43.17 34.69
N ASN A 772 29.63 -41.90 34.51
CA ASN A 772 30.56 -40.77 34.66
C ASN A 772 30.79 -39.88 33.39
N GLN A 773 30.40 -38.66 33.58
CA GLN A 773 31.14 -37.42 33.30
C GLN A 773 31.65 -37.15 31.88
N GLY A 774 31.16 -36.06 31.35
CA GLY A 774 32.07 -34.97 31.06
C GLY A 774 32.27 -34.58 29.59
N ARG A 775 32.05 -33.32 29.37
CA ARG A 775 32.69 -32.39 28.42
C ARG A 775 32.26 -32.41 26.96
N SER A 776 31.56 -31.33 26.62
CA SER A 776 31.95 -30.23 25.67
C SER A 776 32.91 -30.59 24.55
N GLU A 777 32.55 -30.29 23.35
CA GLU A 777 33.23 -29.36 22.43
C GLU A 777 32.66 -29.44 21.01
N ARG A 778 32.27 -28.32 20.53
CA ARG A 778 32.52 -27.66 19.23
C ARG A 778 33.30 -28.49 18.21
N TYR A 779 32.80 -28.43 16.93
CA TYR A 779 33.50 -27.97 15.72
C TYR A 779 32.49 -28.02 14.55
N GLN A 780 32.17 -26.97 13.98
CA GLN A 780 32.50 -26.22 12.75
C GLN A 780 32.89 -27.06 11.51
N ARG A 781 32.17 -26.70 10.41
CA ARG A 781 32.60 -26.54 9.01
C ARG A 781 33.30 -27.67 8.31
N SER A 782 32.83 -28.02 7.14
CA SER A 782 33.51 -27.61 5.89
C SER A 782 32.75 -28.05 4.64
N ASP A 783 32.74 -27.13 3.69
CA ASP A 783 32.55 -27.28 2.26
C ASP A 783 33.37 -28.44 1.64
N ASN A 784 32.91 -29.02 0.55
CA ASN A 784 33.65 -29.02 -0.72
C ASN A 784 32.86 -29.66 -1.86
N ARG A 785 32.69 -28.88 -2.88
CA ARG A 785 32.91 -29.03 -4.32
C ARG A 785 33.62 -30.30 -4.80
N HIS A 786 33.09 -30.81 -5.92
CA HIS A 786 33.79 -31.12 -7.17
C HIS A 786 32.74 -31.64 -8.20
N GLU A 787 32.44 -30.98 -9.22
CA GLU A 787 33.04 -30.74 -10.56
C GLU A 787 33.49 -31.98 -11.34
N LYS A 788 33.03 -32.00 -12.60
CA LYS A 788 33.54 -32.61 -13.85
C LYS A 788 32.99 -33.99 -14.17
N LYS A 789 32.77 -34.38 -15.39
CA LYS A 789 32.87 -33.81 -16.76
C LYS A 789 32.22 -34.81 -17.71
N ASP A 790 31.71 -34.30 -18.82
CA ASP A 790 31.78 -34.72 -20.23
C ASP A 790 31.69 -36.21 -20.57
N ASP A 791 30.88 -36.60 -21.51
CA ASP A 791 31.19 -36.62 -22.93
C ASP A 791 30.06 -37.24 -23.78
N ASN A 792 29.62 -36.51 -24.78
CA ASN A 792 29.59 -36.71 -26.19
C ASN A 792 29.03 -38.00 -26.83
N ARG A 793 28.23 -37.74 -27.81
CA ARG A 793 28.12 -38.23 -29.21
C ARG A 793 26.80 -38.87 -29.60
N ASN A 794 26.17 -38.12 -30.50
CA ASN A 794 25.94 -38.47 -31.93
C ASN A 794 25.13 -39.73 -32.16
N ASP A 795 24.15 -39.82 -32.98
CA ASP A 795 23.95 -39.35 -34.34
C ASP A 795 22.56 -39.75 -34.85
N LYS A 796 22.05 -38.94 -35.76
CA LYS A 796 21.36 -39.21 -37.01
C LYS A 796 19.93 -39.77 -37.08
N VAL A 797 19.07 -38.88 -37.61
CA VAL A 797 18.52 -38.98 -39.02
C VAL A 797 17.32 -39.89 -39.25
N GLY A 798 16.28 -39.29 -39.79
CA GLY A 798 15.24 -39.93 -40.59
C GLY A 798 13.89 -39.26 -40.44
N ARG A 799 13.56 -38.19 -41.15
CA ARG A 799 12.82 -38.07 -42.42
C ARG A 799 11.72 -39.12 -42.61
N ASN A 800 10.49 -38.68 -42.68
CA ASN A 800 9.59 -38.65 -43.85
C ASN A 800 8.17 -38.34 -43.31
N GLU A 801 7.58 -37.25 -43.77
CA GLU A 801 6.76 -37.07 -45.00
C GLU A 801 5.59 -38.06 -45.07
N ASN A 802 4.43 -37.57 -45.02
CA ASN A 802 3.48 -37.30 -46.08
C ASN A 802 2.02 -37.42 -45.61
N ARG A 803 1.31 -36.38 -45.85
CA ARG A 803 0.22 -36.17 -46.81
C ARG A 803 -1.19 -36.59 -46.43
N ASN A 804 -1.95 -35.58 -46.61
CA ASN A 804 -3.26 -35.50 -47.33
C ASN A 804 -4.51 -35.86 -46.52
N ASP A 805 -5.63 -35.25 -46.66
CA ASP A 805 -6.17 -34.25 -47.60
C ASP A 805 -7.54 -33.81 -47.10
N LYS A 806 -7.88 -32.56 -47.42
CA LYS A 806 -9.20 -31.98 -47.84
C LYS A 806 -10.46 -32.31 -47.06
N SER A 807 -11.25 -31.33 -46.73
CA SER A 807 -12.11 -30.51 -47.63
C SER A 807 -12.79 -29.38 -46.90
N GLU A 808 -12.66 -28.23 -47.41
CA GLU A 808 -13.54 -27.13 -47.75
C GLU A 808 -15.05 -27.39 -47.59
N LYS A 809 -15.77 -26.39 -47.00
CA LYS A 809 -16.81 -25.64 -47.73
C LYS A 809 -17.24 -24.38 -47.00
N ASN A 810 -16.91 -23.28 -47.68
CA ASN A 810 -17.57 -21.97 -47.58
C ASN A 810 -19.09 -22.04 -47.70
N PHE A 811 -19.76 -21.10 -47.06
CA PHE A 811 -20.84 -20.32 -47.73
C PHE A 811 -21.02 -18.94 -47.02
N ASP A 812 -20.65 -17.92 -47.74
CA ASP A 812 -21.13 -16.55 -47.68
C ASP A 812 -22.66 -16.45 -47.73
N LYS A 813 -23.20 -15.40 -47.11
CA LYS A 813 -24.07 -14.39 -47.74
C LYS A 813 -24.54 -13.32 -46.78
N LYS A 814 -24.21 -12.08 -47.13
CA LYS A 814 -24.83 -10.81 -46.75
C LYS A 814 -25.94 -10.48 -47.73
N PRO A 815 -26.64 -9.33 -47.61
CA PRO A 815 -27.97 -9.08 -47.11
C PRO A 815 -29.00 -8.76 -48.25
N PRO A 816 -30.21 -8.24 -47.96
CA PRO A 816 -30.56 -6.98 -48.57
C PRO A 816 -31.39 -5.98 -47.75
N HIS A 817 -31.24 -4.74 -48.10
CA HIS A 817 -32.05 -3.52 -47.96
C HIS A 817 -33.52 -3.70 -48.34
N ASP A 818 -34.52 -2.95 -47.79
CA ASP A 818 -34.99 -1.66 -48.25
C ASP A 818 -36.34 -1.23 -47.65
N LYS A 819 -36.49 0.07 -47.40
CA LYS A 819 -37.64 1.01 -47.60
C LYS A 819 -38.96 0.74 -46.83
N GLY A 820 -39.43 1.74 -46.14
CA GLY A 820 -40.04 2.92 -46.55
C GLY A 820 -41.06 3.46 -45.58
N SER A 821 -41.03 4.75 -45.43
CA SER A 821 -42.05 5.82 -45.42
C SER A 821 -43.07 5.86 -44.27
N SER A 822 -43.05 6.89 -43.54
CA SER A 822 -43.71 8.20 -43.69
C SER A 822 -44.76 8.51 -42.62
N GLN A 823 -44.60 9.69 -42.13
CA GLN A 823 -45.55 10.81 -41.94
C GLN A 823 -46.29 10.98 -40.58
N HIS A 824 -45.97 12.14 -40.02
CA HIS A 824 -46.82 13.24 -39.51
C HIS A 824 -47.68 13.09 -38.25
N HIS A 825 -47.46 13.90 -37.24
CA HIS A 825 -48.08 15.18 -36.85
C HIS A 825 -47.61 15.59 -35.42
N ARG A 826 -47.01 16.76 -35.26
CA ARG A 826 -47.50 18.09 -34.80
C ARG A 826 -48.43 18.15 -33.60
N GLY A 827 -48.00 18.99 -32.65
CA GLY A 827 -48.84 19.71 -31.66
C GLY A 827 -48.13 19.85 -30.34
N GLN A 828 -47.38 20.83 -30.03
CA GLN A 828 -47.58 22.16 -29.44
C GLN A 828 -48.48 22.16 -28.17
N GLN A 829 -47.92 22.71 -27.18
CA GLN A 829 -48.24 23.80 -26.21
C GLN A 829 -48.11 23.38 -24.78
N GLN A 830 -47.18 24.00 -24.03
CA GLN A 830 -47.34 25.22 -23.18
C GLN A 830 -48.32 25.03 -22.02
N HIS A 831 -47.94 25.09 -20.80
CA HIS A 831 -47.93 26.18 -19.82
C HIS A 831 -47.65 25.72 -18.37
N LYS A 832 -46.80 26.44 -17.75
CA LYS A 832 -46.83 27.06 -16.42
C LYS A 832 -47.48 26.25 -15.24
N GLN A 833 -46.73 25.93 -14.24
CA GLN A 833 -46.50 26.75 -13.03
C GLN A 833 -45.28 26.26 -12.33
#